data_7bc22def3d0a9d4ff67bdb85cd5af620
#
_entry.id   7bc22def3d0a9d4ff67bdb85cd5af620
#
_cell.length_a   1.000
_cell.length_b   1.000
_cell.length_c   1.000
_cell.angle_alpha   90.00
_cell.angle_beta   90.00
_cell.angle_gamma   90.00
#
_symmetry.space_group_name_H-M   'P 1'
#
loop_
_entity.id
_entity.type
_entity.pdbx_description
1 polymer ?
#
loop_
_entity_poly.entity_id
_entity_poly.type
_entity_poly.pdbx_seq_one_letter_code
_entity_poly.pdbx_strand_id
1 'polypeptide(L)'
;MKRLRLALMGIVLALCVCLSLGARPAWADPSFVYVNGQTGSDIDPGTEAAPVKTFAKAKELLLASGGDTICVTGAIQVSGGVEGWNLGGKTLRRAASYHGELVHVGNGATLTLQDIVIDGASSDGATGRWSTGDGSGGSLVGVFGGSTLTVGEGAVLQDNDVESEGKWYPEGGGGIFANRSTVNVEGGSIRNNSAVLGGGIYGIYDSTINMSSGTIAGNRAVRGNSPDLPAGYGGSGGGICAANGTDVNLSGGTISGNSAFELGGGISMGTFYASEADSPVLTMTGGTITGNTAGSAGGGIYVQAGYSASGYAGTPTYAIAHITAGEVTDNSLTATGDGNNAFGGGGIYVNGYSREYTDFHNGELYLANVEVSGNSAATEGGGYAACPVSVTEVSLTNGATFYGNVTADGSARELYILASLAYGTHSGDPVYEISPSMLGGGAYRWVYDDGTEVPLDRLKGALSAADNESLSLSNDLVADNPDVQRALGLATVHITGNTSATRGGGIGSNGSVFIGKSVDTTEISVSKAWDDANDKNGIRPDSIKVELYRNGTYVGYQTIRADGGGNWSTTFANLPKADADGHEYVYTVKERPVEGYTTTIAGDASSGFAITNTVTTTPPTPPTTEEPPKPTTKPSRATVRKSPALPQTGDEAFPPIAFAGIALVLGTIGVVTRYRWSL
;
A
#
# COMPACT_ATOMS: atom_id res chain seq x y z
N MET A 1 36.59 78.80 20.88
CA MET A 1 35.26 78.66 20.22
C MET A 1 35.30 77.88 18.88
N LYS A 2 36.34 77.98 18.03
CA LYS A 2 36.40 77.27 16.77
C LYS A 2 36.56 75.70 16.96
N ARG A 3 37.30 75.26 17.96
CA ARG A 3 37.46 73.81 18.25
C ARG A 3 36.23 73.15 18.85
N LEU A 4 35.40 73.92 19.56
CA LEU A 4 34.13 73.38 20.12
C LEU A 4 33.04 73.26 19.05
N ARG A 5 33.03 74.09 18.03
CA ARG A 5 32.08 74.03 16.90
C ARG A 5 32.41 72.87 15.95
N LEU A 6 33.69 72.54 15.75
CA LEU A 6 34.05 71.31 14.95
C LEU A 6 33.71 70.04 15.70
N ALA A 7 33.84 69.94 17.03
CA ALA A 7 33.47 68.79 17.80
C ALA A 7 31.92 68.57 17.82
N LEU A 8 31.14 69.66 17.93
CA LEU A 8 29.67 69.57 17.88
C LEU A 8 29.17 69.22 16.48
N MET A 9 29.82 69.69 15.42
CA MET A 9 29.49 69.35 14.05
C MET A 9 29.83 67.86 13.70
N GLY A 10 30.94 67.31 14.28
CA GLY A 10 31.30 65.95 14.17
C GLY A 10 30.33 65.03 14.92
N ILE A 11 29.83 65.43 16.09
CA ILE A 11 28.85 64.63 16.87
C ILE A 11 27.47 64.61 16.18
N VAL A 12 27.04 65.75 15.59
CA VAL A 12 25.78 65.86 14.85
C VAL A 12 25.88 65.08 13.52
N LEU A 13 27.02 65.06 12.82
CA LEU A 13 27.23 64.28 11.63
C LEU A 13 27.27 62.78 11.98
N ALA A 14 27.91 62.36 13.09
CA ALA A 14 27.91 61.00 13.58
C ALA A 14 26.52 60.55 14.06
N LEU A 15 25.73 61.42 14.70
CA LEU A 15 24.34 61.10 15.05
C LEU A 15 23.42 61.04 13.80
N CYS A 16 23.65 61.89 12.80
CA CYS A 16 22.89 61.80 11.53
C CYS A 16 23.28 60.58 10.70
N VAL A 17 24.53 60.14 10.74
CA VAL A 17 24.96 58.88 10.12
C VAL A 17 24.47 57.66 10.89
N CYS A 18 24.40 57.70 12.24
CA CYS A 18 23.77 56.66 13.05
C CYS A 18 22.24 56.63 12.92
N LEU A 19 21.61 57.77 12.64
CA LEU A 19 20.16 57.87 12.37
C LEU A 19 19.80 57.55 10.91
N SER A 20 20.76 57.63 9.99
CA SER A 20 20.59 57.19 8.59
C SER A 20 21.03 55.74 8.36
N LEU A 21 21.72 55.13 9.32
CA LEU A 21 21.83 53.70 9.54
C LEU A 21 20.70 53.27 10.49
N GLY A 22 19.50 53.84 10.29
CA GLY A 22 18.29 53.33 10.89
C GLY A 22 18.29 51.83 10.62
N ALA A 23 18.25 51.06 11.69
CA ALA A 23 17.89 49.67 11.59
C ALA A 23 16.72 49.63 10.61
N ARG A 24 16.97 49.20 9.38
CA ARG A 24 15.88 48.82 8.52
C ARG A 24 15.09 47.87 9.40
N PRO A 25 13.80 48.11 9.65
CA PRO A 25 12.99 47.05 10.19
C PRO A 25 13.36 45.86 9.32
N ALA A 26 13.60 44.70 9.91
CA ALA A 26 13.87 43.50 9.15
C ALA A 26 12.68 43.31 8.22
N TRP A 27 12.79 43.96 7.05
CA TRP A 27 11.85 43.81 5.96
C TRP A 27 12.03 42.35 5.60
N ALA A 28 10.95 41.60 5.70
CA ALA A 28 10.90 40.27 5.18
C ALA A 28 11.63 40.29 3.84
N ASP A 29 12.51 39.32 3.61
CA ASP A 29 13.09 39.14 2.28
C ASP A 29 11.89 39.14 1.33
N PRO A 30 11.78 40.09 0.39
CA PRO A 30 10.57 40.24 -0.41
C PRO A 30 10.23 38.97 -1.24
N SER A 31 11.13 37.99 -1.27
CA SER A 31 10.93 36.72 -1.92
C SER A 31 10.12 35.71 -1.09
N PHE A 32 9.96 35.92 0.24
CA PHE A 32 9.31 34.92 1.13
C PHE A 32 8.11 35.50 1.88
N VAL A 33 7.05 34.69 1.99
CA VAL A 33 5.92 34.92 2.91
C VAL A 33 5.81 33.71 3.84
N TYR A 34 5.66 33.95 5.14
CA TYR A 34 5.59 32.90 6.14
C TYR A 34 4.15 32.63 6.57
N VAL A 35 3.80 31.34 6.67
CA VAL A 35 2.50 30.86 7.12
C VAL A 35 2.65 29.86 8.26
N ASN A 36 1.77 29.99 9.26
CA ASN A 36 1.63 29.03 10.36
C ASN A 36 0.15 28.81 10.66
N GLY A 37 -0.40 27.70 10.22
CA GLY A 37 -1.82 27.39 10.37
C GLY A 37 -2.29 27.21 11.82
N GLN A 38 -1.36 26.99 12.75
CA GLN A 38 -1.67 26.76 14.17
C GLN A 38 -1.61 28.06 14.99
N THR A 39 -0.52 28.82 14.86
CA THR A 39 -0.25 30.00 15.71
C THR A 39 -0.25 31.32 14.96
N GLY A 40 -0.29 31.32 13.64
CA GLY A 40 -0.31 32.49 12.79
C GLY A 40 -1.62 33.28 12.86
N SER A 41 -1.60 34.52 12.34
CA SER A 41 -2.77 35.39 12.29
C SER A 41 -2.82 36.17 10.97
N ASP A 42 -3.97 36.23 10.32
CA ASP A 42 -4.13 36.87 9.01
C ASP A 42 -4.08 38.40 9.05
N ILE A 43 -3.96 39.01 10.25
CA ILE A 43 -3.62 40.41 10.41
C ILE A 43 -2.11 40.67 10.45
N ASP A 44 -1.30 39.63 10.55
CA ASP A 44 0.15 39.72 10.60
C ASP A 44 0.76 39.93 9.21
N PRO A 45 1.98 40.52 9.14
CA PRO A 45 2.60 40.88 7.88
C PRO A 45 3.16 39.72 7.06
N GLY A 46 3.10 38.47 7.53
CA GLY A 46 3.65 37.31 6.85
C GLY A 46 5.17 37.18 6.93
N THR A 47 5.79 37.70 7.98
CA THR A 47 7.21 37.51 8.28
C THR A 47 7.41 36.24 9.11
N GLU A 48 8.64 35.74 9.22
CA GLU A 48 8.95 34.55 10.03
C GLU A 48 8.53 34.74 11.51
N ALA A 49 8.74 35.93 12.06
CA ALA A 49 8.37 36.26 13.45
C ALA A 49 6.87 36.53 13.65
N ALA A 50 6.14 36.85 12.58
CA ALA A 50 4.71 37.17 12.59
C ALA A 50 4.06 36.55 11.31
N PRO A 51 3.91 35.24 11.25
CA PRO A 51 3.37 34.50 10.09
C PRO A 51 1.85 34.69 9.99
N VAL A 52 1.33 34.67 8.76
CA VAL A 52 -0.12 34.60 8.54
C VAL A 52 -0.65 33.21 8.87
N LYS A 53 -1.97 33.08 9.02
CA LYS A 53 -2.61 31.81 9.40
C LYS A 53 -3.05 30.98 8.21
N THR A 54 -3.62 31.62 7.19
CA THR A 54 -4.28 30.91 6.09
C THR A 54 -3.46 30.90 4.81
N PHE A 55 -3.66 29.86 3.98
CA PHE A 55 -3.12 29.81 2.63
C PHE A 55 -3.59 30.99 1.78
N ALA A 56 -4.86 31.36 1.89
CA ALA A 56 -5.44 32.49 1.14
C ALA A 56 -4.71 33.82 1.42
N LYS A 57 -4.43 34.10 2.69
CA LYS A 57 -3.71 35.30 3.07
C LYS A 57 -2.23 35.26 2.67
N ALA A 58 -1.60 34.11 2.82
CA ALA A 58 -0.21 33.93 2.36
C ALA A 58 -0.09 34.13 0.83
N LYS A 59 -1.01 33.60 0.05
CA LYS A 59 -1.10 33.81 -1.40
C LYS A 59 -1.30 35.29 -1.76
N GLU A 60 -2.22 35.97 -1.08
CA GLU A 60 -2.46 37.41 -1.29
C GLU A 60 -1.16 38.22 -1.10
N LEU A 61 -0.46 37.99 0.01
CA LEU A 61 0.81 38.67 0.30
C LEU A 61 1.91 38.31 -0.68
N LEU A 62 2.02 37.04 -1.06
CA LEU A 62 3.01 36.59 -2.05
C LEU A 62 2.82 37.28 -3.40
N LEU A 63 1.58 37.38 -3.86
CA LEU A 63 1.27 38.03 -5.13
C LEU A 63 1.51 39.56 -5.05
N ALA A 64 1.21 40.19 -3.91
CA ALA A 64 1.43 41.59 -3.69
C ALA A 64 2.93 41.97 -3.60
N SER A 65 3.76 41.10 -3.01
CA SER A 65 5.21 41.33 -2.90
C SER A 65 5.97 40.99 -4.18
N GLY A 66 5.37 40.22 -5.10
CA GLY A 66 6.07 39.68 -6.27
C GLY A 66 7.02 38.53 -5.92
N GLY A 67 6.92 37.94 -4.73
CA GLY A 67 7.71 36.82 -4.27
C GLY A 67 7.33 35.51 -4.96
N ASP A 68 8.14 34.47 -4.71
CA ASP A 68 7.98 33.13 -5.35
C ASP A 68 7.72 32.01 -4.36
N THR A 69 7.89 32.23 -3.05
CA THR A 69 7.86 31.17 -2.06
C THR A 69 7.05 31.54 -0.83
N ILE A 70 6.14 30.62 -0.44
CA ILE A 70 5.49 30.64 0.88
C ILE A 70 6.23 29.62 1.77
N CYS A 71 6.78 30.08 2.90
CA CYS A 71 7.45 29.22 3.89
C CYS A 71 6.47 28.77 4.97
N VAL A 72 6.33 27.48 5.16
CA VAL A 72 5.45 26.86 6.17
C VAL A 72 6.24 26.63 7.45
N THR A 73 5.79 27.26 8.54
CA THR A 73 6.34 27.10 9.90
C THR A 73 5.37 26.39 10.84
N GLY A 74 4.20 25.99 10.35
CA GLY A 74 3.18 25.20 11.06
C GLY A 74 2.10 24.79 10.09
N ALA A 75 1.58 23.56 10.21
CA ALA A 75 0.66 22.95 9.25
C ALA A 75 -0.53 23.85 8.91
N ILE A 76 -0.73 24.09 7.62
CA ILE A 76 -1.90 24.83 7.14
C ILE A 76 -3.10 23.88 7.21
N GLN A 77 -4.15 24.30 7.91
CA GLN A 77 -5.35 23.48 8.14
C GLN A 77 -6.39 23.72 7.06
N VAL A 78 -6.82 22.63 6.40
CA VAL A 78 -8.00 22.58 5.53
C VAL A 78 -9.02 21.70 6.23
N SER A 79 -10.09 22.29 6.74
CA SER A 79 -11.04 21.61 7.62
C SER A 79 -12.46 21.89 7.19
N GLY A 80 -13.11 20.87 6.61
CA GLY A 80 -14.45 20.98 6.04
C GLY A 80 -14.50 21.80 4.75
N GLY A 81 -15.52 21.59 3.95
CA GLY A 81 -15.73 22.31 2.69
C GLY A 81 -14.81 21.89 1.55
N VAL A 82 -14.79 22.71 0.51
CA VAL A 82 -14.03 22.47 -0.73
C VAL A 82 -13.10 23.65 -0.98
N GLU A 83 -11.81 23.39 -1.11
CA GLU A 83 -10.79 24.37 -1.44
C GLU A 83 -10.01 24.00 -2.70
N GLY A 84 -9.65 25.00 -3.49
CA GLY A 84 -8.73 24.86 -4.63
C GLY A 84 -7.51 25.76 -4.44
N TRP A 85 -6.33 25.15 -4.44
CA TRP A 85 -5.07 25.88 -4.29
C TRP A 85 -4.30 25.91 -5.61
N ASN A 86 -4.00 27.12 -6.07
CA ASN A 86 -3.20 27.36 -7.25
C ASN A 86 -2.27 28.56 -6.97
N LEU A 87 -0.98 28.41 -7.19
CA LEU A 87 0.03 29.46 -7.00
C LEU A 87 0.69 29.92 -8.32
N GLY A 88 0.18 29.46 -9.49
CA GLY A 88 0.78 29.77 -10.79
C GLY A 88 2.21 29.21 -10.91
N GLY A 89 2.44 28.01 -10.42
CA GLY A 89 3.74 27.33 -10.43
C GLY A 89 4.72 27.77 -9.32
N LYS A 90 4.30 28.65 -8.41
CA LYS A 90 5.12 29.07 -7.26
C LYS A 90 5.12 28.01 -6.15
N THR A 91 6.01 28.20 -5.17
CA THR A 91 6.36 27.17 -4.19
C THR A 91 5.75 27.44 -2.81
N LEU A 92 5.17 26.39 -2.22
CA LEU A 92 4.88 26.24 -0.81
C LEU A 92 5.97 25.33 -0.22
N ARG A 93 6.80 25.85 0.68
CA ARG A 93 8.04 25.18 1.08
C ARG A 93 8.13 25.01 2.60
N ARG A 94 8.71 23.90 3.03
CA ARG A 94 9.05 23.66 4.44
C ARG A 94 10.08 24.67 4.93
N ALA A 95 9.83 25.34 6.04
CA ALA A 95 10.85 26.10 6.74
C ALA A 95 11.87 25.18 7.41
N ALA A 96 13.15 25.53 7.44
CA ALA A 96 14.23 24.67 7.95
C ALA A 96 14.05 24.22 9.42
N SER A 97 13.33 24.99 10.22
CA SER A 97 13.04 24.67 11.62
C SER A 97 11.76 23.89 11.85
N TYR A 98 11.00 23.60 10.79
CA TYR A 98 9.70 22.94 10.89
C TYR A 98 9.77 21.50 10.36
N HIS A 99 9.31 20.53 11.16
CA HIS A 99 9.40 19.12 10.85
C HIS A 99 8.05 18.42 10.65
N GLY A 100 6.91 19.12 10.90
CA GLY A 100 5.56 18.58 10.72
C GLY A 100 5.11 18.53 9.26
N GLU A 101 3.91 18.06 9.02
CA GLU A 101 3.26 18.13 7.71
C GLU A 101 3.06 19.60 7.28
N LEU A 102 3.10 19.86 5.97
CA LEU A 102 2.91 21.24 5.49
C LEU A 102 1.42 21.61 5.38
N VAL A 103 0.62 20.61 4.97
CA VAL A 103 -0.83 20.76 4.78
C VAL A 103 -1.55 19.62 5.47
N HIS A 104 -2.51 19.97 6.32
CA HIS A 104 -3.42 19.04 6.98
C HIS A 104 -4.81 19.16 6.37
N VAL A 105 -5.31 18.07 5.75
CA VAL A 105 -6.65 18.00 5.16
C VAL A 105 -7.49 17.07 6.03
N GLY A 106 -8.44 17.61 6.76
CA GLY A 106 -9.23 16.85 7.73
C GLY A 106 -10.71 17.20 7.76
N ASN A 107 -11.47 16.46 8.59
CA ASN A 107 -12.89 16.70 8.83
C ASN A 107 -13.77 16.68 7.56
N GLY A 108 -13.51 15.74 6.65
CA GLY A 108 -14.28 15.61 5.40
C GLY A 108 -14.02 16.71 4.38
N ALA A 109 -12.90 17.44 4.49
CA ALA A 109 -12.54 18.48 3.55
C ALA A 109 -12.14 17.92 2.19
N THR A 110 -12.34 18.69 1.14
CA THR A 110 -11.80 18.42 -0.20
C THR A 110 -10.80 19.51 -0.57
N LEU A 111 -9.57 19.10 -0.89
CA LEU A 111 -8.52 19.98 -1.38
C LEU A 111 -8.09 19.58 -2.78
N THR A 112 -8.12 20.52 -3.72
CA THR A 112 -7.56 20.34 -5.06
C THR A 112 -6.32 21.23 -5.23
N LEU A 113 -5.21 20.62 -5.60
CA LEU A 113 -3.95 21.30 -5.91
C LEU A 113 -3.77 21.42 -7.43
N GLN A 114 -3.47 22.61 -7.93
CA GLN A 114 -3.16 22.87 -9.34
C GLN A 114 -2.06 23.93 -9.44
N ASP A 115 -1.17 23.82 -10.40
CA ASP A 115 -0.08 24.81 -10.65
C ASP A 115 0.60 25.28 -9.35
N ILE A 116 0.99 24.37 -8.49
CA ILE A 116 1.63 24.62 -7.20
C ILE A 116 2.76 23.63 -6.97
N VAL A 117 3.87 24.09 -6.44
CA VAL A 117 4.95 23.22 -5.97
C VAL A 117 4.88 23.15 -4.44
N ILE A 118 4.72 21.95 -3.88
CA ILE A 118 4.85 21.69 -2.44
C ILE A 118 6.18 20.99 -2.22
N ASP A 119 7.10 21.66 -1.52
CA ASP A 119 8.52 21.28 -1.43
C ASP A 119 8.93 21.04 0.02
N GLY A 120 9.41 19.84 0.30
CA GLY A 120 9.90 19.43 1.62
C GLY A 120 11.28 19.99 1.97
N ALA A 121 11.98 20.54 0.98
CA ALA A 121 13.30 21.17 1.12
C ALA A 121 14.41 20.22 1.65
N SER A 122 14.31 18.91 1.39
CA SER A 122 15.30 17.95 1.87
C SER A 122 16.66 18.15 1.20
N SER A 123 16.72 18.64 -0.03
CA SER A 123 17.94 19.05 -0.71
C SER A 123 18.71 20.15 0.02
N ASP A 124 18.02 20.98 0.83
CA ASP A 124 18.62 22.01 1.67
C ASP A 124 18.76 21.54 3.14
N GLY A 125 18.57 20.25 3.40
CA GLY A 125 18.75 19.63 4.72
C GLY A 125 17.55 19.77 5.66
N ALA A 126 16.39 20.21 5.18
CA ALA A 126 15.15 20.16 5.97
C ALA A 126 14.57 18.73 5.93
N THR A 127 14.05 18.27 7.07
CA THR A 127 13.46 16.93 7.18
C THR A 127 12.07 17.01 7.80
N GLY A 128 11.19 16.12 7.35
CA GLY A 128 9.94 15.82 8.03
C GLY A 128 10.19 14.85 9.18
N ARG A 129 9.39 14.93 10.24
CA ARG A 129 9.47 13.98 11.36
C ARG A 129 8.08 13.57 11.81
N TRP A 130 7.94 12.34 12.16
CA TRP A 130 6.72 11.87 12.78
C TRP A 130 6.62 12.39 14.22
N SER A 131 5.52 13.11 14.54
CA SER A 131 5.24 13.56 15.91
C SER A 131 4.26 12.59 16.58
N THR A 132 4.60 12.10 17.78
CA THR A 132 3.72 11.21 18.54
C THR A 132 2.62 11.94 19.31
N GLY A 133 2.62 13.28 19.30
CA GLY A 133 1.72 14.08 20.14
C GLY A 133 0.40 14.45 19.47
N ASP A 134 0.41 14.68 18.18
CA ASP A 134 -0.74 15.17 17.42
C ASP A 134 -1.13 14.28 16.22
N GLY A 135 -0.42 13.16 16.01
CA GLY A 135 -0.62 12.29 14.86
C GLY A 135 -0.20 12.92 13.53
N SER A 136 0.45 14.08 13.57
CA SER A 136 0.97 14.72 12.36
C SER A 136 2.26 14.03 11.94
N GLY A 137 2.24 13.50 10.72
CA GLY A 137 3.43 12.96 10.06
C GLY A 137 4.33 14.05 9.53
N GLY A 138 5.53 13.68 9.13
CA GLY A 138 6.44 14.57 8.41
C GLY A 138 6.16 14.68 6.91
N SER A 139 5.02 14.17 6.43
CA SER A 139 4.60 14.20 5.02
C SER A 139 4.42 15.63 4.50
N LEU A 140 4.41 15.83 3.19
CA LEU A 140 4.03 17.13 2.64
C LEU A 140 2.55 17.42 2.87
N VAL A 141 1.69 16.42 2.61
CA VAL A 141 0.25 16.53 2.83
C VAL A 141 -0.24 15.33 3.63
N GLY A 142 -0.89 15.60 4.77
CA GLY A 142 -1.66 14.61 5.51
C GLY A 142 -3.15 14.72 5.18
N VAL A 143 -3.82 13.58 4.91
CA VAL A 143 -5.25 13.52 4.55
C VAL A 143 -5.95 12.55 5.48
N PHE A 144 -6.98 13.01 6.18
CA PHE A 144 -7.58 12.28 7.29
C PHE A 144 -9.11 12.30 7.28
N GLY A 145 -9.72 11.25 7.83
CA GLY A 145 -11.11 11.30 8.27
C GLY A 145 -12.14 11.59 7.19
N GLY A 146 -12.15 10.82 6.10
CA GLY A 146 -13.09 10.96 4.99
C GLY A 146 -12.81 12.17 4.08
N SER A 147 -11.64 12.80 4.22
CA SER A 147 -11.23 13.91 3.37
C SER A 147 -10.72 13.45 2.02
N THR A 148 -10.69 14.36 1.05
CA THR A 148 -10.21 14.09 -0.31
C THR A 148 -9.13 15.08 -0.70
N LEU A 149 -8.01 14.57 -1.22
CA LEU A 149 -6.96 15.36 -1.86
C LEU A 149 -6.90 15.02 -3.34
N THR A 150 -6.92 16.02 -4.20
CA THR A 150 -6.64 15.88 -5.63
C THR A 150 -5.33 16.58 -5.99
N VAL A 151 -4.38 15.83 -6.53
CA VAL A 151 -3.12 16.33 -7.11
C VAL A 151 -3.33 16.47 -8.61
N GLY A 152 -3.79 17.68 -9.02
CA GLY A 152 -4.18 17.99 -10.38
C GLY A 152 -3.03 18.53 -11.23
N GLU A 153 -3.37 18.95 -12.45
CA GLU A 153 -2.41 19.42 -13.44
C GLU A 153 -1.51 20.54 -12.90
N GLY A 154 -0.20 20.43 -13.16
CA GLY A 154 0.80 21.42 -12.72
C GLY A 154 1.13 21.36 -11.22
N ALA A 155 0.43 20.55 -10.43
CA ALA A 155 0.78 20.36 -9.02
C ALA A 155 1.98 19.39 -8.88
N VAL A 156 2.96 19.77 -8.06
CA VAL A 156 4.16 18.99 -7.78
C VAL A 156 4.37 18.87 -6.28
N LEU A 157 4.43 17.64 -5.76
CA LEU A 157 4.78 17.34 -4.38
C LEU A 157 6.17 16.70 -4.38
N GLN A 158 7.17 17.38 -3.83
CA GLN A 158 8.55 16.93 -4.02
C GLN A 158 9.48 17.14 -2.84
N ASP A 159 10.64 16.47 -2.93
CA ASP A 159 11.87 16.75 -2.17
C ASP A 159 11.63 16.76 -0.66
N ASN A 160 10.91 15.75 -0.17
CA ASN A 160 10.67 15.52 1.25
C ASN A 160 11.37 14.25 1.74
N ASP A 161 12.03 14.35 2.87
CA ASP A 161 12.63 13.23 3.57
C ASP A 161 12.01 13.12 4.97
N VAL A 162 11.26 12.04 5.21
CA VAL A 162 10.64 11.76 6.50
C VAL A 162 11.60 10.90 7.33
N GLU A 163 12.26 11.55 8.30
CA GLU A 163 13.16 10.87 9.21
C GLU A 163 12.43 9.90 10.13
N SER A 164 12.97 8.71 10.27
CA SER A 164 12.56 7.73 11.25
C SER A 164 13.23 8.03 12.61
N GLU A 165 12.43 8.40 13.60
CA GLU A 165 12.94 8.65 14.98
C GLU A 165 13.11 7.38 15.83
N GLY A 166 13.07 6.20 15.21
CA GLY A 166 13.33 4.95 15.92
C GLY A 166 12.18 4.45 16.79
N LYS A 167 10.95 4.79 16.46
CA LYS A 167 9.75 4.32 17.19
C LYS A 167 9.09 3.15 16.47
N TRP A 168 8.32 2.37 17.23
CA TRP A 168 7.63 1.15 16.83
C TRP A 168 6.56 1.31 15.75
N TYR A 169 6.26 2.52 15.30
CA TYR A 169 5.24 2.79 14.30
C TYR A 169 5.89 3.12 12.97
N PRO A 170 5.47 2.47 11.89
CA PRO A 170 5.98 2.75 10.57
C PRO A 170 5.63 4.19 10.18
N GLU A 171 6.64 4.99 10.02
CA GLU A 171 6.55 6.36 9.55
C GLU A 171 6.43 6.33 8.03
N GLY A 172 5.33 6.84 7.49
CA GLY A 172 5.01 6.67 6.08
C GLY A 172 4.50 7.94 5.42
N GLY A 173 4.50 7.88 4.09
CA GLY A 173 4.04 8.95 3.24
C GLY A 173 5.04 10.07 3.08
N GLY A 174 6.09 9.87 2.28
CA GLY A 174 7.05 10.94 1.98
C GLY A 174 6.37 12.16 1.36
N GLY A 175 5.58 11.96 0.32
CA GLY A 175 4.74 13.00 -0.28
C GLY A 175 3.40 13.13 0.44
N ILE A 176 2.63 12.05 0.52
CA ILE A 176 1.26 12.04 1.04
C ILE A 176 1.07 10.91 2.05
N PHE A 177 0.50 11.24 3.21
CA PHE A 177 -0.06 10.28 4.15
C PHE A 177 -1.58 10.34 4.11
N ALA A 178 -2.23 9.21 3.84
CA ALA A 178 -3.68 9.09 3.76
C ALA A 178 -4.21 8.10 4.80
N ASN A 179 -5.15 8.53 5.63
CA ASN A 179 -5.75 7.73 6.68
C ASN A 179 -7.28 7.88 6.63
N ARG A 180 -7.99 6.79 6.27
CA ARG A 180 -9.45 6.79 6.04
C ARG A 180 -9.89 7.91 5.11
N SER A 181 -9.23 8.04 3.96
CA SER A 181 -9.38 9.20 3.08
C SER A 181 -9.11 8.85 1.63
N THR A 182 -9.36 9.79 0.74
CA THR A 182 -9.19 9.59 -0.70
C THR A 182 -8.07 10.48 -1.24
N VAL A 183 -7.18 9.91 -2.04
CA VAL A 183 -6.16 10.64 -2.81
C VAL A 183 -6.39 10.39 -4.28
N ASN A 184 -6.57 11.46 -5.05
CA ASN A 184 -6.67 11.41 -6.52
C ASN A 184 -5.41 12.04 -7.13
N VAL A 185 -4.75 11.34 -8.05
CA VAL A 185 -3.67 11.84 -8.89
C VAL A 185 -4.20 12.01 -10.31
N GLU A 186 -4.42 13.29 -10.71
CA GLU A 186 -5.10 13.68 -11.94
C GLU A 186 -4.25 14.70 -12.72
N GLY A 187 -3.07 14.28 -13.19
CA GLY A 187 -2.14 15.11 -13.96
C GLY A 187 -0.98 15.73 -13.17
N GLY A 188 -1.00 15.62 -11.84
CA GLY A 188 0.09 16.13 -11.00
C GLY A 188 1.28 15.18 -10.89
N SER A 189 2.29 15.59 -10.14
CA SER A 189 3.54 14.84 -9.93
C SER A 189 3.88 14.72 -8.46
N ILE A 190 4.19 13.49 -8.01
CA ILE A 190 4.69 13.19 -6.66
C ILE A 190 6.08 12.57 -6.84
N ARG A 191 7.13 13.30 -6.46
CA ARG A 191 8.48 12.88 -6.84
C ARG A 191 9.55 13.17 -5.80
N ASN A 192 10.61 12.34 -5.81
CA ASN A 192 11.81 12.52 -4.99
C ASN A 192 11.52 12.65 -3.49
N ASN A 193 10.46 11.98 -3.02
CA ASN A 193 10.13 11.94 -1.61
C ASN A 193 10.65 10.63 -0.99
N SER A 194 10.94 10.64 0.30
CA SER A 194 11.50 9.52 1.03
C SER A 194 10.75 9.31 2.35
N ALA A 195 10.46 8.06 2.69
CA ALA A 195 9.88 7.63 3.95
C ALA A 195 10.18 6.14 4.18
N VAL A 196 9.83 5.61 5.35
CA VAL A 196 9.96 4.17 5.62
C VAL A 196 8.91 3.36 4.85
N LEU A 197 7.67 3.85 4.78
CA LEU A 197 6.58 3.25 4.00
C LEU A 197 6.00 4.29 3.05
N GLY A 198 5.78 3.91 1.79
CA GLY A 198 5.23 4.81 0.79
C GLY A 198 6.08 6.04 0.57
N GLY A 199 7.23 5.92 -0.09
CA GLY A 199 8.09 7.07 -0.39
C GLY A 199 7.31 8.20 -1.05
N GLY A 200 6.41 7.89 -2.00
CA GLY A 200 5.47 8.85 -2.58
C GLY A 200 4.19 8.97 -1.75
N ILE A 201 3.41 7.89 -1.64
CA ILE A 201 2.11 7.86 -0.97
C ILE A 201 2.05 6.67 -0.01
N TYR A 202 1.63 6.91 1.22
CA TYR A 202 1.24 5.87 2.16
C TYR A 202 -0.25 5.97 2.50
N GLY A 203 -1.03 4.96 2.10
CA GLY A 203 -2.43 4.82 2.44
C GLY A 203 -2.64 3.75 3.51
N ILE A 204 -3.50 4.05 4.49
CA ILE A 204 -3.81 3.14 5.59
C ILE A 204 -5.28 3.26 6.03
N TYR A 205 -5.81 2.17 6.59
CA TYR A 205 -7.16 2.10 7.17
C TYR A 205 -8.27 2.54 6.21
N ASP A 206 -8.57 1.69 5.21
CA ASP A 206 -9.67 1.88 4.27
C ASP A 206 -9.57 3.21 3.49
N SER A 207 -8.35 3.60 3.12
CA SER A 207 -8.11 4.72 2.22
C SER A 207 -8.27 4.29 0.76
N THR A 208 -8.44 5.25 -0.13
CA THR A 208 -8.51 5.00 -1.57
C THR A 208 -7.50 5.88 -2.29
N ILE A 209 -6.66 5.28 -3.13
CA ILE A 209 -5.71 5.98 -3.98
C ILE A 209 -6.12 5.77 -5.44
N ASN A 210 -6.57 6.81 -6.10
CA ASN A 210 -6.95 6.79 -7.51
C ASN A 210 -5.89 7.51 -8.34
N MET A 211 -5.44 6.89 -9.43
CA MET A 211 -4.54 7.51 -10.39
C MET A 211 -5.09 7.32 -11.81
N SER A 212 -5.50 8.42 -12.43
CA SER A 212 -5.99 8.45 -13.81
C SER A 212 -4.98 9.05 -14.79
N SER A 213 -4.06 9.87 -14.28
CA SER A 213 -2.99 10.50 -15.07
C SER A 213 -1.93 11.08 -14.12
N GLY A 214 -0.86 11.66 -14.69
CA GLY A 214 0.23 12.24 -13.88
C GLY A 214 1.35 11.24 -13.57
N THR A 215 2.20 11.55 -12.59
CA THR A 215 3.41 10.77 -12.30
C THR A 215 3.67 10.60 -10.80
N ILE A 216 4.09 9.39 -10.42
CA ILE A 216 4.69 9.09 -9.11
C ILE A 216 6.10 8.56 -9.38
N ALA A 217 7.14 9.40 -9.18
CA ALA A 217 8.46 9.08 -9.73
C ALA A 217 9.63 9.38 -8.80
N GLY A 218 10.65 8.52 -8.80
CA GLY A 218 11.89 8.74 -8.06
C GLY A 218 11.71 8.77 -6.53
N ASN A 219 10.59 8.29 -6.00
CA ASN A 219 10.36 8.23 -4.57
C ASN A 219 11.05 6.99 -3.97
N ARG A 220 11.35 7.05 -2.68
CA ARG A 220 12.14 6.02 -2.00
C ARG A 220 11.47 5.56 -0.71
N ALA A 221 11.23 4.26 -0.60
CA ALA A 221 10.94 3.63 0.67
C ALA A 221 12.27 3.14 1.28
N VAL A 222 12.69 3.77 2.37
CA VAL A 222 13.99 3.53 3.01
C VAL A 222 13.86 2.60 4.20
N ARG A 223 14.97 1.96 4.59
CA ARG A 223 15.02 1.20 5.83
C ARG A 223 14.75 2.10 7.04
N GLY A 224 13.90 1.65 7.97
CA GLY A 224 13.74 2.33 9.25
C GLY A 224 15.02 2.28 10.10
N ASN A 225 15.39 3.40 10.71
CA ASN A 225 16.63 3.53 11.51
C ASN A 225 16.47 3.08 12.98
N SER A 226 15.35 2.44 13.34
CA SER A 226 15.17 1.99 14.72
C SER A 226 16.05 0.78 15.03
N PRO A 227 16.89 0.85 16.07
CA PRO A 227 17.66 -0.31 16.55
C PRO A 227 16.75 -1.44 17.10
N ASP A 228 15.50 -1.12 17.43
CA ASP A 228 14.51 -2.04 17.98
C ASP A 228 13.61 -2.65 16.90
N LEU A 229 13.70 -2.18 15.65
CA LEU A 229 12.98 -2.78 14.52
C LEU A 229 13.74 -4.01 14.05
N PRO A 230 13.06 -5.15 13.89
CA PRO A 230 13.67 -6.32 13.27
C PRO A 230 14.25 -5.97 11.91
N ALA A 231 15.34 -6.61 11.53
CA ALA A 231 15.87 -6.53 10.17
C ALA A 231 14.75 -6.87 9.18
N GLY A 232 14.56 -6.04 8.15
CA GLY A 232 13.47 -6.19 7.20
C GLY A 232 12.20 -5.41 7.52
N TYR A 233 12.19 -4.59 8.56
CA TYR A 233 11.03 -3.78 8.90
C TYR A 233 11.10 -2.40 8.24
N GLY A 234 10.19 -2.16 7.32
CA GLY A 234 10.16 -0.93 6.55
C GLY A 234 10.81 -1.04 5.17
N GLY A 235 10.79 0.03 4.43
CA GLY A 235 11.32 0.05 3.07
C GLY A 235 10.37 -0.58 2.04
N SER A 236 9.06 -0.39 2.21
CA SER A 236 8.05 -0.95 1.31
C SER A 236 7.25 0.14 0.59
N GLY A 237 6.97 -0.08 -0.70
CA GLY A 237 6.23 0.85 -1.54
C GLY A 237 7.03 2.10 -1.87
N GLY A 238 8.04 2.01 -2.73
CA GLY A 238 8.82 3.18 -3.14
C GLY A 238 7.94 4.29 -3.70
N GLY A 239 7.01 3.97 -4.59
CA GLY A 239 5.98 4.88 -5.08
C GLY A 239 4.78 4.92 -4.14
N ILE A 240 4.09 3.79 -3.96
CA ILE A 240 2.86 3.66 -3.16
C ILE A 240 3.00 2.48 -2.20
N CYS A 241 2.66 2.69 -0.93
CA CYS A 241 2.38 1.64 0.03
C CYS A 241 0.90 1.71 0.43
N ALA A 242 0.16 0.65 0.14
CA ALA A 242 -1.26 0.53 0.46
C ALA A 242 -1.45 -0.56 1.52
N ALA A 243 -1.79 -0.16 2.73
CA ALA A 243 -1.92 -1.05 3.88
C ALA A 243 -3.33 -1.00 4.48
N ASN A 244 -3.70 -2.05 5.22
CA ASN A 244 -4.91 -2.10 6.05
C ASN A 244 -6.17 -1.61 5.32
N GLY A 245 -6.60 -2.33 4.27
CA GLY A 245 -7.83 -2.03 3.51
C GLY A 245 -7.71 -0.85 2.54
N THR A 246 -6.50 -0.38 2.26
CA THR A 246 -6.32 0.70 1.29
C THR A 246 -6.37 0.17 -0.13
N ASP A 247 -7.30 0.67 -0.92
CA ASP A 247 -7.43 0.34 -2.34
C ASP A 247 -6.59 1.26 -3.23
N VAL A 248 -6.05 0.69 -4.31
CA VAL A 248 -5.34 1.42 -5.36
C VAL A 248 -6.02 1.19 -6.69
N ASN A 249 -6.54 2.25 -7.31
CA ASN A 249 -7.17 2.23 -8.63
C ASN A 249 -6.28 2.96 -9.63
N LEU A 250 -5.65 2.22 -10.52
CA LEU A 250 -4.77 2.74 -11.57
C LEU A 250 -5.45 2.59 -12.94
N SER A 251 -5.99 3.67 -13.47
CA SER A 251 -6.60 3.72 -14.82
C SER A 251 -5.72 4.42 -15.86
N GLY A 252 -4.64 5.08 -15.42
CA GLY A 252 -3.68 5.77 -16.27
C GLY A 252 -2.53 6.36 -15.45
N GLY A 253 -1.66 7.13 -16.09
CA GLY A 253 -0.49 7.72 -15.46
C GLY A 253 0.70 6.77 -15.35
N THR A 254 1.77 7.22 -14.71
CA THR A 254 3.05 6.50 -14.66
C THR A 254 3.62 6.46 -13.25
N ILE A 255 3.96 5.27 -12.78
CA ILE A 255 4.70 5.02 -11.54
C ILE A 255 6.10 4.54 -11.92
N SER A 256 7.13 5.40 -11.78
CA SER A 256 8.42 5.10 -12.40
C SER A 256 9.65 5.48 -11.57
N GLY A 257 10.72 4.69 -11.70
CA GLY A 257 11.99 4.98 -11.07
C GLY A 257 11.95 5.08 -9.54
N ASN A 258 10.90 4.54 -8.92
CA ASN A 258 10.79 4.48 -7.47
C ASN A 258 11.60 3.30 -6.91
N SER A 259 12.04 3.41 -5.68
CA SER A 259 12.85 2.35 -5.06
C SER A 259 12.35 1.99 -3.67
N ALA A 260 12.31 0.69 -3.39
CA ALA A 260 12.02 0.14 -2.08
C ALA A 260 13.23 -0.63 -1.55
N PHE A 261 13.59 -0.40 -0.29
CA PHE A 261 14.66 -1.16 0.34
C PHE A 261 14.30 -2.66 0.44
N GLU A 262 13.01 -2.98 0.65
CA GLU A 262 12.53 -4.36 0.74
C GLU A 262 11.53 -4.70 -0.37
N LEU A 263 10.29 -4.21 -0.32
CA LEU A 263 9.15 -4.75 -1.04
C LEU A 263 8.43 -3.70 -1.90
N GLY A 264 8.12 -4.06 -3.14
CA GLY A 264 7.31 -3.24 -4.04
C GLY A 264 7.96 -1.92 -4.40
N GLY A 265 8.92 -1.89 -5.33
CA GLY A 265 9.59 -0.66 -5.76
C GLY A 265 8.61 0.40 -6.24
N GLY A 266 7.65 0.01 -7.09
CA GLY A 266 6.53 0.85 -7.52
C GLY A 266 5.40 0.86 -6.50
N ILE A 267 4.77 -0.30 -6.25
CA ILE A 267 3.60 -0.47 -5.39
C ILE A 267 3.81 -1.65 -4.43
N SER A 268 3.56 -1.44 -3.15
CA SER A 268 3.44 -2.51 -2.16
C SER A 268 1.99 -2.58 -1.65
N MET A 269 1.34 -3.73 -1.84
CA MET A 269 -0.03 -3.99 -1.41
C MET A 269 -0.03 -4.93 -0.21
N GLY A 270 -0.73 -4.56 0.85
CA GLY A 270 -0.96 -5.43 1.99
C GLY A 270 -0.55 -4.84 3.33
N THR A 271 -0.87 -5.57 4.37
CA THR A 271 -0.63 -5.17 5.76
C THR A 271 0.39 -6.08 6.41
N PHE A 272 1.30 -5.49 7.18
CA PHE A 272 2.19 -6.23 8.06
C PHE A 272 1.55 -6.57 9.41
N TYR A 273 0.37 -6.02 9.69
CA TYR A 273 -0.34 -6.22 10.94
C TYR A 273 -1.72 -6.79 10.64
N ALA A 274 -2.09 -7.88 11.32
CA ALA A 274 -3.47 -8.30 11.38
C ALA A 274 -4.29 -7.17 12.01
N SER A 275 -5.15 -6.55 11.22
CA SER A 275 -6.07 -5.52 11.67
C SER A 275 -7.49 -5.96 11.34
N GLU A 276 -8.48 -5.28 11.91
CA GLU A 276 -9.89 -5.44 11.52
C GLU A 276 -10.22 -4.79 10.16
N ALA A 277 -9.21 -4.41 9.39
CA ALA A 277 -9.38 -3.76 8.09
C ALA A 277 -9.73 -4.75 6.98
N ASP A 278 -10.29 -4.25 5.91
CA ASP A 278 -10.56 -5.01 4.68
C ASP A 278 -9.26 -5.39 3.95
N SER A 279 -9.35 -6.36 3.05
CA SER A 279 -8.25 -6.71 2.14
C SER A 279 -7.98 -5.57 1.17
N PRO A 280 -6.74 -5.08 1.05
CA PRO A 280 -6.41 -4.05 0.09
C PRO A 280 -6.46 -4.61 -1.33
N VAL A 281 -7.06 -3.88 -2.25
CA VAL A 281 -7.22 -4.28 -3.66
C VAL A 281 -6.48 -3.31 -4.57
N LEU A 282 -5.65 -3.86 -5.46
CA LEU A 282 -5.13 -3.13 -6.62
C LEU A 282 -6.01 -3.45 -7.83
N THR A 283 -6.63 -2.43 -8.41
CA THR A 283 -7.32 -2.51 -9.69
C THR A 283 -6.57 -1.69 -10.73
N MET A 284 -5.95 -2.36 -11.70
CA MET A 284 -5.24 -1.71 -12.79
C MET A 284 -5.95 -1.97 -14.12
N THR A 285 -6.51 -0.90 -14.67
CA THR A 285 -7.22 -0.89 -15.97
C THR A 285 -6.49 -0.06 -17.02
N GLY A 286 -5.28 0.40 -16.71
CA GLY A 286 -4.40 1.18 -17.57
C GLY A 286 -3.21 1.71 -16.78
N GLY A 287 -2.39 2.53 -17.42
CA GLY A 287 -1.19 3.13 -16.81
C GLY A 287 0.05 2.24 -16.92
N THR A 288 1.16 2.77 -16.45
CA THR A 288 2.50 2.15 -16.58
C THR A 288 3.25 2.15 -15.25
N ILE A 289 3.76 0.98 -14.88
CA ILE A 289 4.65 0.77 -13.72
C ILE A 289 6.01 0.35 -14.25
N THR A 290 6.99 1.27 -14.29
CA THR A 290 8.23 1.03 -15.03
C THR A 290 9.48 1.52 -14.31
N GLY A 291 10.59 0.79 -14.49
CA GLY A 291 11.90 1.19 -13.98
C GLY A 291 11.98 1.27 -12.46
N ASN A 292 11.06 0.63 -11.72
CA ASN A 292 11.08 0.62 -10.28
C ASN A 292 11.97 -0.50 -9.76
N THR A 293 12.50 -0.36 -8.54
CA THR A 293 13.43 -1.32 -7.96
C THR A 293 13.04 -1.71 -6.54
N ALA A 294 13.21 -3.00 -6.20
CA ALA A 294 13.08 -3.50 -4.84
C ALA A 294 14.28 -4.33 -4.43
N GLY A 295 14.57 -4.34 -3.11
CA GLY A 295 15.68 -5.11 -2.56
C GLY A 295 15.36 -6.58 -2.34
N SER A 296 14.12 -6.93 -2.01
CA SER A 296 13.75 -8.28 -1.60
C SER A 296 12.66 -8.93 -2.46
N ALA A 297 11.61 -8.22 -2.86
CA ALA A 297 10.55 -8.78 -3.71
C ALA A 297 9.74 -7.71 -4.46
N GLY A 298 9.32 -8.05 -5.68
CA GLY A 298 8.43 -7.23 -6.48
C GLY A 298 9.04 -5.89 -6.88
N GLY A 299 9.94 -5.86 -7.86
CA GLY A 299 10.53 -4.62 -8.36
C GLY A 299 9.48 -3.58 -8.73
N GLY A 300 8.45 -4.00 -9.46
CA GLY A 300 7.28 -3.18 -9.78
C GLY A 300 6.22 -3.24 -8.70
N ILE A 301 5.64 -4.43 -8.45
CA ILE A 301 4.49 -4.65 -7.59
C ILE A 301 4.77 -5.77 -6.60
N TYR A 302 4.41 -5.57 -5.35
CA TYR A 302 4.38 -6.60 -4.31
C TYR A 302 2.96 -6.79 -3.77
N VAL A 303 2.49 -8.05 -3.72
CA VAL A 303 1.13 -8.43 -3.25
C VAL A 303 1.28 -9.33 -2.02
N GLN A 304 0.87 -8.85 -0.87
CA GLN A 304 1.07 -9.49 0.43
C GLN A 304 0.05 -10.62 0.69
N ALA A 305 0.51 -11.71 1.27
CA ALA A 305 -0.34 -12.73 1.88
C ALA A 305 -0.93 -12.24 3.21
N GLY A 306 -2.09 -12.78 3.55
CA GLY A 306 -2.76 -12.47 4.81
C GLY A 306 -2.46 -13.50 5.90
N TYR A 307 -2.44 -13.04 7.15
CA TYR A 307 -2.37 -13.95 8.27
C TYR A 307 -3.20 -13.45 9.46
N SER A 308 -3.85 -14.38 10.16
CA SER A 308 -4.54 -14.11 11.42
C SER A 308 -3.59 -14.37 12.59
N ALA A 309 -3.28 -13.34 13.36
CA ALA A 309 -2.51 -13.53 14.59
C ALA A 309 -3.33 -14.36 15.59
N SER A 310 -2.69 -15.34 16.22
CA SER A 310 -3.32 -16.13 17.28
C SER A 310 -3.83 -15.22 18.40
N GLY A 311 -5.16 -15.19 18.58
CA GLY A 311 -5.82 -14.33 19.57
C GLY A 311 -6.65 -13.18 18.99
N TYR A 312 -6.57 -12.90 17.68
CA TYR A 312 -7.52 -12.05 16.97
C TYR A 312 -8.56 -12.96 16.31
N ALA A 313 -9.81 -12.81 16.69
CA ALA A 313 -10.97 -13.49 16.07
C ALA A 313 -11.35 -12.85 14.71
N GLY A 314 -10.41 -12.21 14.04
CA GLY A 314 -10.59 -11.56 12.75
C GLY A 314 -10.13 -12.44 11.60
N THR A 315 -10.72 -12.25 10.45
CA THR A 315 -10.34 -12.91 9.20
C THR A 315 -8.98 -12.39 8.75
N PRO A 316 -8.10 -13.25 8.22
CA PRO A 316 -6.85 -12.79 7.64
C PRO A 316 -7.13 -11.87 6.45
N THR A 317 -6.57 -10.67 6.47
CA THR A 317 -6.58 -9.77 5.33
C THR A 317 -5.39 -10.07 4.44
N TYR A 318 -5.62 -10.32 3.17
CA TYR A 318 -4.59 -10.55 2.16
C TYR A 318 -4.80 -9.59 1.00
N ALA A 319 -3.74 -9.26 0.29
CA ALA A 319 -3.84 -8.34 -0.84
C ALA A 319 -4.31 -9.07 -2.10
N ILE A 320 -5.09 -8.36 -2.91
CA ILE A 320 -5.59 -8.84 -4.20
C ILE A 320 -5.17 -7.84 -5.27
N ALA A 321 -4.66 -8.32 -6.39
CA ALA A 321 -4.33 -7.50 -7.55
C ALA A 321 -5.10 -7.98 -8.80
N HIS A 322 -5.93 -7.10 -9.35
CA HIS A 322 -6.60 -7.29 -10.63
C HIS A 322 -5.96 -6.37 -11.67
N ILE A 323 -5.32 -6.95 -12.68
CA ILE A 323 -4.69 -6.20 -13.77
C ILE A 323 -5.32 -6.64 -15.08
N THR A 324 -6.12 -5.78 -15.69
CA THR A 324 -6.85 -6.05 -16.94
C THR A 324 -6.32 -5.26 -18.13
N ALA A 325 -5.58 -4.18 -17.89
CA ALA A 325 -4.85 -3.45 -18.93
C ALA A 325 -3.70 -2.63 -18.29
N GLY A 326 -2.66 -2.34 -19.08
CA GLY A 326 -1.52 -1.52 -18.69
C GLY A 326 -0.18 -2.25 -18.78
N GLU A 327 0.87 -1.60 -18.30
CA GLU A 327 2.24 -2.03 -18.50
C GLU A 327 2.98 -2.17 -17.15
N VAL A 328 3.67 -3.29 -16.95
CA VAL A 328 4.61 -3.53 -15.85
C VAL A 328 5.97 -3.87 -16.48
N THR A 329 6.80 -2.86 -16.69
CA THR A 329 7.96 -2.99 -17.58
C THR A 329 9.26 -2.50 -16.94
N ASP A 330 10.38 -3.10 -17.30
CA ASP A 330 11.72 -2.66 -16.92
C ASP A 330 11.94 -2.50 -15.39
N ASN A 331 11.13 -3.16 -14.58
CA ASN A 331 11.29 -3.16 -13.13
C ASN A 331 12.36 -4.18 -12.71
N SER A 332 12.95 -3.99 -11.55
CA SER A 332 14.10 -4.78 -11.13
C SER A 332 14.06 -5.19 -9.66
N LEU A 333 14.34 -6.46 -9.44
CA LEU A 333 14.70 -6.99 -8.13
C LEU A 333 16.23 -7.06 -8.03
N THR A 334 16.81 -6.40 -7.02
CA THR A 334 18.26 -6.24 -6.87
C THR A 334 18.91 -7.19 -5.86
N ALA A 335 18.14 -7.89 -5.05
CA ALA A 335 18.60 -8.75 -3.95
C ALA A 335 19.53 -8.04 -2.94
N THR A 336 19.25 -6.78 -2.64
CA THR A 336 20.04 -5.94 -1.74
C THR A 336 19.35 -5.60 -0.42
N GLY A 337 18.15 -6.16 -0.19
CA GLY A 337 17.40 -6.02 1.07
C GLY A 337 18.08 -6.72 2.27
N ASP A 338 17.58 -6.47 3.46
CA ASP A 338 18.09 -7.12 4.67
C ASP A 338 17.79 -8.62 4.67
N GLY A 339 18.81 -9.42 4.85
CA GLY A 339 18.65 -10.85 5.09
C GLY A 339 18.99 -11.79 3.94
N ASN A 340 19.57 -11.33 2.85
CA ASN A 340 20.01 -12.13 1.68
C ASN A 340 18.91 -12.99 1.03
N ASN A 341 17.64 -12.74 1.31
CA ASN A 341 16.50 -13.54 0.86
C ASN A 341 15.66 -12.73 -0.12
N ALA A 342 16.17 -12.57 -1.32
CA ALA A 342 15.34 -12.07 -2.41
C ALA A 342 14.41 -13.19 -2.88
N PHE A 343 13.12 -12.95 -2.73
CA PHE A 343 12.08 -13.94 -3.03
C PHE A 343 11.84 -14.10 -4.53
N GLY A 344 11.98 -13.01 -5.31
CA GLY A 344 11.75 -13.00 -6.74
C GLY A 344 10.85 -11.86 -7.22
N GLY A 345 10.43 -11.96 -8.48
CA GLY A 345 9.53 -11.00 -9.09
C GLY A 345 10.19 -9.67 -9.45
N GLY A 346 10.88 -9.60 -10.58
CA GLY A 346 11.38 -8.35 -11.11
C GLY A 346 10.24 -7.37 -11.40
N GLY A 347 9.20 -7.85 -12.08
CA GLY A 347 7.96 -7.09 -12.32
C GLY A 347 7.01 -7.17 -11.12
N ILE A 348 6.47 -8.35 -10.85
CA ILE A 348 5.45 -8.59 -9.83
C ILE A 348 5.89 -9.73 -8.90
N TYR A 349 5.62 -9.59 -7.61
CA TYR A 349 5.73 -10.68 -6.66
C TYR A 349 4.45 -10.87 -5.87
N VAL A 350 3.98 -12.13 -5.78
CA VAL A 350 2.78 -12.51 -5.02
C VAL A 350 3.22 -13.37 -3.85
N ASN A 351 3.02 -12.89 -2.64
CA ASN A 351 3.40 -13.59 -1.44
C ASN A 351 2.37 -14.65 -1.05
N GLY A 352 2.84 -15.74 -0.46
CA GLY A 352 2.03 -16.82 0.09
C GLY A 352 2.55 -17.24 1.44
N TYR A 353 1.81 -18.13 2.10
CA TYR A 353 2.17 -18.62 3.42
C TYR A 353 2.27 -20.14 3.48
N SER A 354 3.13 -20.62 4.35
CA SER A 354 3.23 -22.02 4.71
C SER A 354 1.99 -22.48 5.50
N ARG A 355 1.48 -23.68 5.21
CA ARG A 355 0.30 -24.29 5.90
C ARG A 355 0.49 -24.62 7.37
N GLU A 356 1.57 -24.23 7.98
CA GLU A 356 1.82 -24.50 9.41
C GLU A 356 0.80 -23.79 10.33
N TYR A 357 0.02 -22.88 9.77
CA TYR A 357 -0.94 -22.04 10.47
C TYR A 357 -2.31 -22.17 9.81
N THR A 358 -3.34 -22.45 10.56
CA THR A 358 -4.67 -22.82 10.09
C THR A 358 -5.50 -21.72 9.45
N ASP A 359 -5.07 -20.45 9.54
CA ASP A 359 -5.87 -19.28 9.15
C ASP A 359 -5.07 -18.32 8.25
N PHE A 360 -4.45 -18.85 7.18
CA PHE A 360 -3.69 -18.06 6.23
C PHE A 360 -4.34 -18.03 4.86
N HIS A 361 -4.18 -16.88 4.18
CA HIS A 361 -4.52 -16.73 2.78
C HIS A 361 -3.31 -16.27 1.98
N ASN A 362 -3.12 -16.87 0.82
CA ASN A 362 -2.19 -16.36 -0.18
C ASN A 362 -2.62 -14.97 -0.64
N GLY A 363 -1.66 -14.12 -1.00
CA GLY A 363 -1.95 -13.00 -1.89
C GLY A 363 -2.44 -13.53 -3.24
N GLU A 364 -3.27 -12.78 -3.91
CA GLU A 364 -3.88 -13.19 -5.17
C GLU A 364 -3.55 -12.20 -6.30
N LEU A 365 -3.20 -12.73 -7.47
CA LEU A 365 -2.98 -11.96 -8.69
C LEU A 365 -3.84 -12.50 -9.83
N TYR A 366 -4.63 -11.63 -10.42
CA TYR A 366 -5.47 -11.91 -11.58
C TYR A 366 -4.99 -11.06 -12.76
N LEU A 367 -4.58 -11.72 -13.84
CA LEU A 367 -4.15 -11.11 -15.09
C LEU A 367 -5.02 -11.56 -16.25
N ALA A 368 -5.45 -10.62 -17.10
CA ALA A 368 -6.26 -10.93 -18.27
C ALA A 368 -5.58 -10.44 -19.55
N ASN A 369 -5.65 -11.24 -20.61
CA ASN A 369 -5.09 -10.93 -21.93
C ASN A 369 -3.64 -10.43 -21.85
N VAL A 370 -2.75 -11.29 -21.28
CA VAL A 370 -1.43 -10.86 -20.88
C VAL A 370 -0.32 -11.34 -21.83
N GLU A 371 0.59 -10.43 -22.11
CA GLU A 371 1.93 -10.71 -22.64
C GLU A 371 2.93 -10.76 -21.48
N VAL A 372 3.72 -11.83 -21.41
CA VAL A 372 4.88 -11.96 -20.52
C VAL A 372 6.09 -12.28 -21.36
N SER A 373 6.92 -11.26 -21.65
CA SER A 373 8.02 -11.44 -22.60
C SER A 373 9.26 -10.62 -22.27
N GLY A 374 10.42 -11.08 -22.73
CA GLY A 374 11.68 -10.35 -22.59
C GLY A 374 12.13 -10.13 -21.15
N ASN A 375 11.54 -10.81 -20.18
CA ASN A 375 11.94 -10.74 -18.78
C ASN A 375 13.16 -11.65 -18.54
N SER A 376 13.96 -11.31 -17.54
CA SER A 376 15.14 -12.09 -17.21
C SER A 376 15.28 -12.38 -15.72
N ALA A 377 15.80 -13.56 -15.39
CA ALA A 377 16.10 -13.97 -14.03
C ALA A 377 17.52 -14.55 -13.94
N ALA A 378 18.15 -14.41 -12.78
CA ALA A 378 19.46 -15.02 -12.54
C ALA A 378 19.36 -16.56 -12.45
N THR A 379 18.25 -17.06 -11.96
CA THR A 379 17.99 -18.50 -11.84
C THR A 379 16.72 -18.89 -12.59
N GLU A 380 15.75 -19.52 -11.97
CA GLU A 380 14.59 -20.13 -12.60
C GLU A 380 13.52 -19.10 -13.01
N GLY A 381 12.81 -19.39 -14.10
CA GLY A 381 11.58 -18.70 -14.51
C GLY A 381 11.80 -17.26 -14.93
N GLY A 382 12.40 -17.04 -16.10
CA GLY A 382 12.50 -15.69 -16.66
C GLY A 382 11.14 -14.99 -16.75
N GLY A 383 10.11 -15.71 -17.20
CA GLY A 383 8.74 -15.20 -17.23
C GLY A 383 8.03 -15.32 -15.89
N TYR A 384 7.93 -16.55 -15.36
CA TYR A 384 7.26 -16.85 -14.10
C TYR A 384 8.04 -17.86 -13.28
N ALA A 385 8.17 -17.66 -11.98
CA ALA A 385 8.73 -18.64 -11.05
C ALA A 385 7.90 -18.75 -9.77
N ALA A 386 7.56 -19.99 -9.40
CA ALA A 386 7.02 -20.29 -8.09
C ALA A 386 8.14 -20.59 -7.09
N CYS A 387 8.08 -19.95 -5.94
CA CYS A 387 9.00 -20.15 -4.82
C CYS A 387 8.55 -21.34 -3.96
N PRO A 388 9.45 -22.12 -3.35
CA PRO A 388 9.12 -23.40 -2.72
C PRO A 388 8.54 -23.33 -1.31
N VAL A 389 8.10 -22.18 -0.80
CA VAL A 389 7.83 -22.01 0.65
C VAL A 389 6.36 -22.14 1.03
N SER A 390 5.43 -22.11 0.08
CA SER A 390 3.99 -22.15 0.34
C SER A 390 3.23 -22.97 -0.67
N VAL A 391 1.95 -23.18 -0.41
CA VAL A 391 1.05 -23.82 -1.38
C VAL A 391 0.75 -22.85 -2.50
N THR A 392 1.60 -22.82 -3.50
CA THR A 392 1.41 -22.01 -4.68
C THR A 392 0.29 -22.57 -5.54
N GLU A 393 -0.59 -21.70 -6.01
CA GLU A 393 -1.60 -22.02 -7.00
C GLU A 393 -1.32 -21.23 -8.29
N VAL A 394 -1.22 -21.92 -9.41
CA VAL A 394 -0.95 -21.31 -10.72
C VAL A 394 -1.95 -21.81 -11.74
N SER A 395 -2.73 -20.89 -12.30
CA SER A 395 -3.62 -21.17 -13.45
C SER A 395 -3.23 -20.27 -14.61
N LEU A 396 -2.68 -20.88 -15.68
CA LEU A 396 -2.36 -20.23 -16.93
C LEU A 396 -3.33 -20.73 -17.99
N THR A 397 -4.24 -19.89 -18.44
CA THR A 397 -5.27 -20.21 -19.44
C THR A 397 -4.95 -19.59 -20.82
N ASN A 398 -5.85 -19.78 -21.78
CA ASN A 398 -5.72 -19.35 -23.18
C ASN A 398 -5.63 -17.81 -23.37
N GLY A 399 -5.65 -17.00 -22.32
CA GLY A 399 -5.53 -15.55 -22.38
C GLY A 399 -4.12 -15.02 -22.09
N ALA A 400 -3.09 -15.87 -22.15
CA ALA A 400 -1.72 -15.49 -21.89
C ALA A 400 -0.81 -15.80 -23.05
N THR A 401 0.27 -15.04 -23.20
CA THR A 401 1.35 -15.31 -24.15
C THR A 401 2.69 -15.14 -23.46
N PHE A 402 3.43 -16.26 -23.35
CA PHE A 402 4.79 -16.32 -22.82
C PHE A 402 5.77 -16.59 -23.95
N TYR A 403 6.74 -15.70 -24.14
CA TYR A 403 7.80 -15.90 -25.14
C TYR A 403 9.04 -15.05 -24.84
N GLY A 404 10.20 -15.54 -25.25
CA GLY A 404 11.45 -14.77 -25.23
C GLY A 404 11.93 -14.36 -23.84
N ASN A 405 11.43 -14.97 -22.78
CA ASN A 405 11.95 -14.80 -21.44
C ASN A 405 13.25 -15.61 -21.29
N VAL A 406 14.14 -15.17 -20.42
CA VAL A 406 15.47 -15.77 -20.29
C VAL A 406 15.88 -15.98 -18.82
N THR A 407 16.73 -16.99 -18.61
CA THR A 407 17.45 -17.21 -17.36
C THR A 407 18.96 -17.23 -17.67
N ALA A 408 19.79 -16.97 -16.67
CA ALA A 408 21.23 -16.87 -16.88
C ALA A 408 21.87 -18.17 -17.39
N ASP A 409 21.33 -19.33 -17.02
CA ASP A 409 21.79 -20.63 -17.47
C ASP A 409 20.98 -21.23 -18.63
N GLY A 410 19.90 -20.57 -19.06
CA GLY A 410 19.01 -20.97 -20.14
C GLY A 410 17.98 -22.02 -19.77
N SER A 411 17.89 -22.44 -18.51
CA SER A 411 16.88 -23.39 -18.01
C SER A 411 15.58 -22.67 -17.62
N ALA A 412 14.44 -23.39 -17.64
CA ALA A 412 13.13 -22.89 -17.18
C ALA A 412 12.84 -21.45 -17.64
N ARG A 413 13.05 -21.13 -18.90
CA ARG A 413 13.02 -19.74 -19.40
C ARG A 413 11.66 -19.09 -19.21
N GLU A 414 10.58 -19.82 -19.45
CA GLU A 414 9.24 -19.25 -19.41
C GLU A 414 8.57 -19.44 -18.06
N LEU A 415 8.51 -20.69 -17.57
CA LEU A 415 7.83 -21.04 -16.32
C LEU A 415 8.64 -22.02 -15.49
N TYR A 416 8.71 -21.77 -14.19
CA TYR A 416 9.26 -22.67 -13.21
C TYR A 416 8.33 -22.80 -12.01
N ILE A 417 7.96 -24.04 -11.66
CA ILE A 417 7.15 -24.34 -10.48
C ILE A 417 7.90 -25.40 -9.68
N LEU A 418 8.32 -25.05 -8.49
CA LEU A 418 8.95 -26.00 -7.57
C LEU A 418 7.92 -26.44 -6.54
N ALA A 419 7.86 -27.74 -6.27
CA ALA A 419 7.15 -28.25 -5.13
C ALA A 419 7.72 -27.63 -3.85
N SER A 420 6.84 -27.27 -2.95
CA SER A 420 7.24 -26.61 -1.70
C SER A 420 8.20 -27.52 -0.96
N LEU A 421 9.43 -27.07 -0.77
CA LEU A 421 10.38 -27.74 0.11
C LEU A 421 9.79 -27.76 1.52
N ALA A 422 9.65 -28.94 2.08
CA ALA A 422 9.13 -29.12 3.42
C ALA A 422 10.00 -28.38 4.45
N TYR A 423 9.59 -27.20 4.84
CA TYR A 423 9.97 -26.64 6.10
C TYR A 423 8.98 -27.14 7.14
N GLY A 424 9.33 -28.25 7.81
CA GLY A 424 8.44 -28.88 8.76
C GLY A 424 7.40 -29.80 8.07
N THR A 425 6.41 -30.24 8.81
CA THR A 425 5.47 -31.28 8.42
C THR A 425 4.27 -30.82 7.57
N HIS A 426 4.26 -29.60 6.99
CA HIS A 426 3.03 -28.96 6.54
C HIS A 426 3.08 -28.24 5.18
N SER A 427 4.02 -28.55 4.32
CA SER A 427 3.99 -28.05 2.94
C SER A 427 2.91 -28.81 2.15
N GLY A 428 1.97 -28.07 1.57
CA GLY A 428 1.04 -28.65 0.60
C GLY A 428 1.68 -28.71 -0.78
N ASP A 429 1.16 -29.59 -1.62
CA ASP A 429 1.59 -29.71 -2.99
C ASP A 429 1.09 -28.51 -3.80
N PRO A 430 1.96 -27.78 -4.55
CA PRO A 430 1.54 -26.74 -5.47
C PRO A 430 0.59 -27.29 -6.52
N VAL A 431 -0.50 -26.58 -6.79
CA VAL A 431 -1.48 -26.95 -7.82
C VAL A 431 -1.25 -26.05 -9.03
N TYR A 432 -1.24 -26.64 -10.20
CA TYR A 432 -1.03 -25.90 -11.44
C TYR A 432 -1.92 -26.40 -12.58
N GLU A 433 -2.28 -25.45 -13.45
CA GLU A 433 -2.91 -25.69 -14.75
C GLU A 433 -2.27 -24.78 -15.79
N ILE A 434 -1.69 -25.37 -16.85
CA ILE A 434 -0.95 -24.65 -17.88
C ILE A 434 -1.58 -24.96 -19.23
N SER A 435 -2.04 -23.91 -19.91
CA SER A 435 -2.65 -24.07 -21.24
C SER A 435 -1.64 -24.55 -22.29
N PRO A 436 -2.07 -25.44 -23.20
CA PRO A 436 -1.34 -25.75 -24.40
C PRO A 436 -1.52 -24.66 -25.50
N SER A 437 -2.36 -23.65 -25.27
CA SER A 437 -2.68 -22.60 -26.23
C SER A 437 -2.40 -21.22 -25.65
N MET A 438 -1.87 -20.32 -26.48
CA MET A 438 -1.68 -18.93 -26.12
C MET A 438 -2.90 -18.06 -26.42
N LEU A 439 -2.86 -16.82 -25.99
CA LEU A 439 -3.82 -15.78 -26.37
C LEU A 439 -3.99 -15.73 -27.91
N GLY A 440 -5.22 -15.73 -28.40
CA GLY A 440 -5.51 -15.79 -29.84
C GLY A 440 -5.46 -17.19 -30.45
N GLY A 441 -5.28 -18.24 -29.66
CA GLY A 441 -5.40 -19.65 -30.03
C GLY A 441 -4.19 -20.28 -30.68
N GLY A 442 -3.05 -19.58 -30.74
CA GLY A 442 -1.79 -20.20 -31.17
C GLY A 442 -1.33 -21.28 -30.19
N ALA A 443 -0.68 -22.31 -30.69
CA ALA A 443 -0.24 -23.43 -29.88
C ALA A 443 1.11 -23.15 -29.20
N TYR A 444 1.22 -23.47 -27.90
CA TYR A 444 2.52 -23.64 -27.26
C TYR A 444 3.10 -25.01 -27.61
N ARG A 445 4.39 -25.02 -27.86
CA ARG A 445 5.19 -26.21 -27.79
C ARG A 445 6.05 -26.12 -26.53
N TRP A 446 5.50 -26.58 -25.43
CA TRP A 446 6.24 -26.66 -24.17
C TRP A 446 7.29 -27.76 -24.24
N VAL A 447 8.50 -27.42 -23.81
CA VAL A 447 9.61 -28.37 -23.68
C VAL A 447 10.24 -28.27 -22.30
N TYR A 448 10.75 -29.40 -21.82
CA TYR A 448 11.62 -29.44 -20.64
C TYR A 448 13.01 -28.87 -20.95
N ASP A 449 13.84 -28.68 -19.94
CA ASP A 449 15.19 -28.11 -20.10
C ASP A 449 16.11 -28.98 -20.99
N ASP A 450 15.84 -30.28 -21.11
CA ASP A 450 16.54 -31.20 -22.04
C ASP A 450 16.03 -31.13 -23.48
N GLY A 451 15.06 -30.25 -23.76
CA GLY A 451 14.41 -30.11 -25.07
C GLY A 451 13.34 -31.15 -25.38
N THR A 452 13.02 -32.05 -24.45
CA THR A 452 11.95 -33.04 -24.64
C THR A 452 10.59 -32.35 -24.57
N GLU A 453 9.67 -32.67 -25.48
CA GLU A 453 8.32 -32.14 -25.49
C GLU A 453 7.54 -32.58 -24.26
N VAL A 454 6.80 -31.65 -23.65
CA VAL A 454 5.98 -31.88 -22.45
C VAL A 454 4.64 -32.53 -22.85
N PRO A 455 4.31 -33.72 -22.35
CA PRO A 455 3.01 -34.31 -22.59
C PRO A 455 1.86 -33.48 -22.04
N LEU A 456 0.71 -33.42 -22.72
CA LEU A 456 -0.42 -32.59 -22.34
C LEU A 456 -0.99 -32.93 -20.97
N ASP A 457 -0.92 -34.17 -20.56
CA ASP A 457 -1.35 -34.65 -19.23
C ASP A 457 -0.44 -34.19 -18.08
N ARG A 458 0.77 -33.68 -18.41
CA ARG A 458 1.69 -33.06 -17.44
C ARG A 458 1.48 -31.55 -17.30
N LEU A 459 0.59 -30.94 -18.07
CA LEU A 459 0.30 -29.51 -18.01
C LEU A 459 -0.74 -29.16 -16.92
N LYS A 460 -1.31 -30.16 -16.24
CA LYS A 460 -2.24 -29.96 -15.13
C LYS A 460 -1.98 -30.98 -14.01
N GLY A 461 -1.98 -30.52 -12.76
CA GLY A 461 -1.80 -31.42 -11.63
C GLY A 461 -1.34 -30.72 -10.36
N ALA A 462 -0.72 -31.51 -9.50
CA ALA A 462 -0.02 -31.05 -8.32
C ALA A 462 1.40 -31.60 -8.32
N LEU A 463 2.36 -30.86 -7.78
CA LEU A 463 3.74 -31.33 -7.61
C LEU A 463 3.92 -31.86 -6.20
N SER A 464 4.53 -33.04 -6.08
CA SER A 464 4.78 -33.65 -4.78
C SER A 464 5.89 -32.91 -4.02
N ALA A 465 5.55 -32.31 -2.92
CA ALA A 465 6.52 -31.73 -2.00
C ALA A 465 7.41 -32.80 -1.36
N ALA A 466 6.86 -34.00 -1.15
CA ALA A 466 7.61 -35.12 -0.57
C ALA A 466 8.73 -35.61 -1.48
N ASP A 467 8.53 -35.55 -2.80
CA ASP A 467 9.49 -35.97 -3.81
C ASP A 467 10.37 -34.81 -4.30
N ASN A 468 10.16 -33.60 -3.81
CA ASN A 468 10.86 -32.38 -4.26
C ASN A 468 10.77 -32.18 -5.79
N GLU A 469 9.58 -32.42 -6.33
CA GLU A 469 9.33 -32.30 -7.76
C GLU A 469 9.39 -30.85 -8.23
N SER A 470 9.73 -30.66 -9.51
CA SER A 470 9.64 -29.35 -10.17
C SER A 470 9.10 -29.49 -11.58
N LEU A 471 8.49 -28.45 -12.07
CA LEU A 471 8.06 -28.32 -13.46
C LEU A 471 8.81 -27.13 -14.08
N SER A 472 9.72 -27.43 -14.99
CA SER A 472 10.52 -26.45 -15.73
C SER A 472 10.07 -26.45 -17.19
N LEU A 473 9.57 -25.32 -17.68
CA LEU A 473 8.99 -25.20 -19.01
C LEU A 473 9.67 -24.06 -19.79
N SER A 474 10.03 -24.41 -21.02
CA SER A 474 10.54 -23.48 -22.01
C SER A 474 9.75 -23.59 -23.33
N ASN A 475 9.88 -22.61 -24.19
CA ASN A 475 9.45 -22.68 -25.59
C ASN A 475 10.45 -21.91 -26.46
N ASP A 476 10.35 -22.08 -27.79
CA ASP A 476 11.21 -21.41 -28.78
C ASP A 476 10.44 -20.31 -29.56
N LEU A 477 9.36 -19.79 -28.99
CA LEU A 477 8.59 -18.72 -29.60
C LEU A 477 9.39 -17.41 -29.62
N VAL A 478 9.28 -16.70 -30.73
CA VAL A 478 9.93 -15.42 -30.97
C VAL A 478 8.90 -14.38 -31.40
N ALA A 479 9.23 -13.11 -31.23
CA ALA A 479 8.29 -12.01 -31.48
C ALA A 479 7.72 -11.99 -32.91
N ASP A 480 8.46 -12.42 -33.92
CA ASP A 480 8.01 -12.43 -35.33
C ASP A 480 7.16 -13.67 -35.70
N ASN A 481 6.94 -14.59 -34.76
CA ASN A 481 6.04 -15.71 -34.98
C ASN A 481 4.59 -15.20 -35.20
N PRO A 482 3.89 -15.63 -36.26
CA PRO A 482 2.55 -15.12 -36.60
C PRO A 482 1.50 -15.31 -35.49
N ASP A 483 1.59 -16.37 -34.70
CA ASP A 483 0.69 -16.61 -33.56
C ASP A 483 1.01 -15.69 -32.38
N VAL A 484 2.31 -15.41 -32.15
CA VAL A 484 2.72 -14.40 -31.17
C VAL A 484 2.24 -13.02 -31.62
N GLN A 485 2.42 -12.63 -32.87
CA GLN A 485 1.92 -11.35 -33.38
C GLN A 485 0.41 -11.19 -33.22
N ARG A 486 -0.36 -12.26 -33.45
CA ARG A 486 -1.79 -12.26 -33.20
C ARG A 486 -2.12 -12.06 -31.73
N ALA A 487 -1.40 -12.75 -30.84
CA ALA A 487 -1.54 -12.62 -29.41
C ALA A 487 -1.23 -11.21 -28.91
N LEU A 488 -0.13 -10.60 -29.41
CA LEU A 488 0.25 -9.23 -29.09
C LEU A 488 -0.82 -8.21 -29.49
N GLY A 489 -1.50 -8.42 -30.62
CA GLY A 489 -2.62 -7.59 -31.04
C GLY A 489 -3.87 -7.70 -30.15
N LEU A 490 -3.94 -8.70 -29.28
CA LEU A 490 -5.03 -8.95 -28.33
C LEU A 490 -4.65 -8.66 -26.88
N ALA A 491 -3.33 -8.57 -26.60
CA ALA A 491 -2.84 -8.30 -25.25
C ALA A 491 -3.24 -6.88 -24.81
N THR A 492 -3.69 -6.78 -23.60
CA THR A 492 -4.01 -5.51 -22.92
C THR A 492 -3.12 -5.28 -21.71
N VAL A 493 -2.48 -6.33 -21.21
CA VAL A 493 -1.49 -6.29 -20.11
C VAL A 493 -0.13 -6.70 -20.66
N HIS A 494 0.90 -5.90 -20.39
CA HIS A 494 2.27 -6.16 -20.83
C HIS A 494 3.21 -6.23 -19.63
N ILE A 495 3.80 -7.41 -19.39
CA ILE A 495 4.83 -7.64 -18.35
C ILE A 495 6.12 -7.95 -19.07
N THR A 496 6.93 -6.90 -19.34
CA THR A 496 8.06 -7.02 -20.26
C THR A 496 9.32 -6.36 -19.73
N GLY A 497 10.49 -6.91 -20.10
CA GLY A 497 11.79 -6.30 -19.79
C GLY A 497 12.17 -6.29 -18.30
N ASN A 498 11.39 -6.92 -17.43
CA ASN A 498 11.67 -6.92 -16.00
C ASN A 498 12.84 -7.86 -15.68
N THR A 499 13.59 -7.55 -14.64
CA THR A 499 14.79 -8.30 -14.25
C THR A 499 14.74 -8.73 -12.78
N SER A 500 15.22 -9.94 -12.50
CA SER A 500 15.37 -10.45 -11.14
C SER A 500 16.78 -10.97 -10.91
N ALA A 501 17.41 -10.48 -9.84
CA ALA A 501 18.70 -11.01 -9.39
C ALA A 501 18.59 -12.45 -8.81
N THR A 502 17.37 -12.98 -8.70
CA THR A 502 17.09 -14.35 -8.30
C THR A 502 16.18 -15.02 -9.33
N ARG A 503 14.92 -15.26 -9.03
CA ARG A 503 13.95 -16.00 -9.86
C ARG A 503 12.75 -15.12 -10.24
N GLY A 504 11.98 -15.53 -11.28
CA GLY A 504 10.79 -14.83 -11.69
C GLY A 504 11.09 -13.43 -12.22
N GLY A 505 11.70 -13.30 -13.39
CA GLY A 505 12.02 -12.01 -13.99
C GLY A 505 10.77 -11.15 -14.15
N GLY A 506 9.73 -11.69 -14.79
CA GLY A 506 8.43 -11.06 -14.91
C GLY A 506 7.62 -11.17 -13.62
N ILE A 507 7.32 -12.40 -13.20
CA ILE A 507 6.46 -12.70 -12.06
C ILE A 507 7.15 -13.72 -11.15
N GLY A 508 7.29 -13.41 -9.88
CA GLY A 508 7.64 -14.35 -8.83
C GLY A 508 6.43 -14.61 -7.94
N SER A 509 6.25 -15.83 -7.44
CA SER A 509 5.12 -16.14 -6.58
C SER A 509 5.41 -17.27 -5.62
N ASN A 510 4.88 -17.15 -4.42
CA ASN A 510 4.57 -18.27 -3.55
C ASN A 510 3.10 -18.20 -3.06
N GLY A 511 2.29 -17.38 -3.73
CA GLY A 511 0.85 -17.20 -3.54
C GLY A 511 0.02 -17.78 -4.68
N SER A 512 -1.17 -17.24 -4.90
CA SER A 512 -2.11 -17.67 -5.93
C SER A 512 -2.07 -16.72 -7.13
N VAL A 513 -1.81 -17.27 -8.33
CA VAL A 513 -1.66 -16.50 -9.56
C VAL A 513 -2.53 -17.09 -10.67
N PHE A 514 -3.42 -16.26 -11.21
CA PHE A 514 -4.36 -16.61 -12.27
C PHE A 514 -4.05 -15.74 -13.50
N ILE A 515 -3.48 -16.36 -14.54
CA ILE A 515 -2.98 -15.63 -15.71
C ILE A 515 -3.78 -16.02 -16.93
N GLY A 516 -4.24 -15.02 -17.66
CA GLY A 516 -4.72 -15.17 -19.03
C GLY A 516 -6.22 -15.26 -19.23
N LYS A 517 -7.01 -15.52 -18.22
CA LYS A 517 -8.47 -15.46 -18.32
C LYS A 517 -8.93 -14.11 -17.77
N SER A 518 -9.66 -13.32 -18.59
CA SER A 518 -10.42 -12.22 -18.01
C SER A 518 -11.43 -12.84 -17.06
N VAL A 519 -11.30 -12.53 -15.78
CA VAL A 519 -12.32 -12.89 -14.83
C VAL A 519 -13.52 -12.01 -15.14
N ASP A 520 -14.60 -12.59 -15.68
CA ASP A 520 -15.89 -11.90 -15.74
C ASP A 520 -16.24 -11.52 -14.31
N THR A 521 -16.21 -10.23 -14.02
CA THR A 521 -16.54 -9.71 -12.70
C THR A 521 -18.04 -9.41 -12.59
N THR A 522 -18.52 -9.47 -11.37
CA THR A 522 -19.87 -9.04 -10.98
C THR A 522 -19.78 -8.04 -9.84
N GLU A 523 -20.87 -7.34 -9.63
CA GLU A 523 -21.03 -6.43 -8.49
C GLU A 523 -22.21 -6.88 -7.65
N ILE A 524 -22.11 -6.72 -6.34
CA ILE A 524 -23.18 -7.07 -5.41
C ILE A 524 -23.53 -5.84 -4.59
N SER A 525 -24.70 -5.29 -4.85
CA SER A 525 -25.21 -4.15 -4.11
C SER A 525 -25.81 -4.59 -2.78
N VAL A 526 -25.57 -3.82 -1.73
CA VAL A 526 -26.15 -4.02 -0.40
C VAL A 526 -26.78 -2.72 0.05
N SER A 527 -28.04 -2.79 0.45
CA SER A 527 -28.75 -1.69 1.09
C SER A 527 -29.07 -2.05 2.55
N LYS A 528 -29.09 -1.05 3.41
CA LYS A 528 -29.38 -1.20 4.82
C LYS A 528 -30.55 -0.34 5.23
N ALA A 529 -31.48 -0.94 5.93
CA ALA A 529 -32.62 -0.26 6.54
C ALA A 529 -32.65 -0.48 8.05
N TRP A 530 -33.23 0.47 8.77
CA TRP A 530 -33.41 0.42 10.22
C TRP A 530 -34.90 0.47 10.57
N ASP A 531 -35.40 -0.53 11.30
CA ASP A 531 -36.73 -0.57 11.85
C ASP A 531 -36.63 -0.31 13.37
N ASP A 532 -36.41 0.96 13.71
CA ASP A 532 -36.10 1.43 15.08
C ASP A 532 -36.80 2.75 15.44
N ALA A 533 -37.87 3.08 14.71
CA ALA A 533 -38.61 4.32 14.90
C ALA A 533 -37.74 5.59 14.82
N ASN A 534 -36.84 5.60 13.83
CA ASN A 534 -35.86 6.67 13.58
C ASN A 534 -34.89 6.89 14.74
N ASP A 535 -34.27 5.77 15.18
CA ASP A 535 -33.32 5.71 16.30
C ASP A 535 -33.86 6.26 17.62
N LYS A 536 -35.12 5.94 17.89
CA LYS A 536 -35.81 6.43 19.09
C LYS A 536 -35.07 6.13 20.40
N ASN A 537 -34.29 5.07 20.42
CA ASN A 537 -33.54 4.63 21.61
C ASN A 537 -32.12 5.19 21.67
N GLY A 538 -31.64 5.85 20.60
CA GLY A 538 -30.27 6.39 20.49
C GLY A 538 -29.17 5.32 20.52
N ILE A 539 -29.47 4.11 20.01
CA ILE A 539 -28.54 2.98 20.02
C ILE A 539 -28.03 2.58 18.63
N ARG A 540 -28.49 3.29 17.59
CA ARG A 540 -28.02 3.03 16.23
C ARG A 540 -26.54 3.38 16.14
N PRO A 541 -25.67 2.44 15.73
CA PRO A 541 -24.24 2.73 15.59
C PRO A 541 -23.98 3.65 14.39
N ASP A 542 -22.85 4.34 14.40
CA ASP A 542 -22.39 5.18 13.28
C ASP A 542 -22.03 4.37 12.02
N SER A 543 -21.76 3.08 12.18
CA SER A 543 -21.42 2.17 11.09
C SER A 543 -21.78 0.72 11.43
N ILE A 544 -21.98 -0.08 10.38
CA ILE A 544 -22.13 -1.53 10.47
C ILE A 544 -21.10 -2.21 9.56
N LYS A 545 -20.80 -3.48 9.85
CA LYS A 545 -19.94 -4.30 8.98
C LYS A 545 -20.78 -5.38 8.32
N VAL A 546 -20.67 -5.47 6.98
CA VAL A 546 -21.33 -6.49 6.17
C VAL A 546 -20.28 -7.38 5.55
N GLU A 547 -20.34 -8.66 5.89
CA GLU A 547 -19.41 -9.69 5.41
C GLU A 547 -19.92 -10.29 4.12
N LEU A 548 -18.98 -10.57 3.20
CA LEU A 548 -19.22 -11.26 1.93
C LEU A 548 -18.70 -12.69 2.01
N TYR A 549 -19.47 -13.62 1.48
CA TYR A 549 -19.11 -15.04 1.38
C TYR A 549 -19.21 -15.51 -0.06
N ARG A 550 -18.26 -16.34 -0.51
CA ARG A 550 -18.21 -17.00 -1.82
C ARG A 550 -18.26 -18.52 -1.62
N ASN A 551 -19.29 -19.18 -2.14
CA ASN A 551 -19.53 -20.61 -1.91
C ASN A 551 -19.50 -21.01 -0.42
N GLY A 552 -19.99 -20.12 0.46
CA GLY A 552 -19.99 -20.32 1.90
C GLY A 552 -18.66 -20.02 2.61
N THR A 553 -17.60 -19.74 1.87
CA THR A 553 -16.31 -19.28 2.40
C THR A 553 -16.29 -17.77 2.52
N TYR A 554 -15.83 -17.26 3.62
CA TYR A 554 -15.69 -15.82 3.85
C TYR A 554 -14.69 -15.21 2.85
N VAL A 555 -15.01 -14.02 2.31
CA VAL A 555 -14.19 -13.28 1.35
C VAL A 555 -13.63 -11.99 1.96
N GLY A 556 -14.46 -11.28 2.72
CA GLY A 556 -14.12 -9.99 3.29
C GLY A 556 -15.36 -9.29 3.84
N TYR A 557 -15.23 -8.05 4.29
CA TYR A 557 -16.36 -7.24 4.72
C TYR A 557 -16.21 -5.80 4.23
N GLN A 558 -17.33 -5.09 4.18
CA GLN A 558 -17.33 -3.64 4.02
C GLN A 558 -18.05 -2.95 5.17
N THR A 559 -17.57 -1.74 5.49
CA THR A 559 -18.19 -0.89 6.50
C THR A 559 -19.19 0.04 5.84
N ILE A 560 -20.45 -0.04 6.24
CA ILE A 560 -21.52 0.82 5.75
C ILE A 560 -21.81 1.93 6.76
N ARG A 561 -21.89 3.16 6.28
CA ARG A 561 -22.29 4.36 7.03
C ARG A 561 -23.41 5.07 6.30
N ALA A 562 -24.13 5.91 7.02
CA ALA A 562 -25.07 6.83 6.40
C ALA A 562 -24.32 7.79 5.47
N ASP A 563 -24.81 7.97 4.25
CA ASP A 563 -24.36 9.05 3.35
C ASP A 563 -24.92 10.42 3.80
N GLY A 564 -24.58 11.50 3.10
CA GLY A 564 -25.07 12.85 3.38
C GLY A 564 -26.61 13.00 3.25
N GLY A 565 -27.29 12.03 2.67
CA GLY A 565 -28.77 11.93 2.56
C GLY A 565 -29.38 10.97 3.58
N GLY A 566 -28.59 10.34 4.43
CA GLY A 566 -29.03 9.36 5.42
C GLY A 566 -29.25 7.95 4.88
N ASN A 567 -28.84 7.66 3.63
CA ASN A 567 -28.97 6.32 3.05
C ASN A 567 -27.76 5.47 3.48
N TRP A 568 -28.03 4.18 3.71
CA TRP A 568 -27.03 3.20 4.05
C TRP A 568 -26.90 2.19 2.92
N SER A 569 -25.82 2.21 2.18
CA SER A 569 -25.59 1.29 1.07
C SER A 569 -24.11 1.11 0.80
N THR A 570 -23.77 -0.01 0.16
CA THR A 570 -22.44 -0.26 -0.39
C THR A 570 -22.55 -1.20 -1.59
N THR A 571 -21.45 -1.33 -2.34
CA THR A 571 -21.34 -2.29 -3.45
C THR A 571 -20.01 -3.02 -3.32
N PHE A 572 -20.07 -4.34 -3.24
CA PHE A 572 -18.89 -5.19 -3.43
C PHE A 572 -18.65 -5.31 -4.93
N ALA A 573 -17.65 -4.63 -5.43
CA ALA A 573 -17.29 -4.59 -6.84
C ALA A 573 -16.15 -5.56 -7.19
N ASN A 574 -15.93 -5.79 -8.49
CA ASN A 574 -14.84 -6.59 -9.03
C ASN A 574 -14.79 -8.05 -8.55
N LEU A 575 -15.94 -8.62 -8.24
CA LEU A 575 -16.03 -10.00 -7.76
C LEU A 575 -15.98 -10.98 -8.93
N PRO A 576 -15.17 -12.05 -8.89
CA PRO A 576 -15.18 -13.10 -9.91
C PRO A 576 -16.57 -13.73 -10.04
N LYS A 577 -17.09 -13.89 -11.27
CA LYS A 577 -18.36 -14.59 -11.51
C LYS A 577 -18.26 -16.09 -11.39
N ALA A 578 -17.14 -16.64 -11.83
CA ALA A 578 -16.95 -18.09 -11.92
C ALA A 578 -15.49 -18.47 -11.60
N ASP A 579 -15.29 -19.73 -11.28
CA ASP A 579 -13.96 -20.31 -11.16
C ASP A 579 -13.29 -20.55 -12.53
N ALA A 580 -12.07 -21.07 -12.52
CA ALA A 580 -11.30 -21.35 -13.73
C ALA A 580 -12.00 -22.35 -14.66
N ASP A 581 -12.82 -23.25 -14.12
CA ASP A 581 -13.59 -24.25 -14.85
C ASP A 581 -14.93 -23.73 -15.37
N GLY A 582 -15.28 -22.48 -15.06
CA GLY A 582 -16.52 -21.81 -15.49
C GLY A 582 -17.71 -22.08 -14.57
N HIS A 583 -17.51 -22.66 -13.38
CA HIS A 583 -18.58 -22.82 -12.40
C HIS A 583 -18.86 -21.48 -11.73
N GLU A 584 -20.10 -21.03 -11.79
CA GLU A 584 -20.51 -19.77 -11.18
C GLU A 584 -20.37 -19.79 -9.65
N TYR A 585 -19.83 -18.71 -9.09
CA TYR A 585 -19.76 -18.53 -7.65
C TYR A 585 -21.10 -18.08 -7.08
N VAL A 586 -21.46 -18.68 -5.96
CA VAL A 586 -22.62 -18.27 -5.16
C VAL A 586 -22.16 -17.31 -4.09
N TYR A 587 -22.55 -16.04 -4.21
CA TYR A 587 -22.27 -15.01 -3.24
C TYR A 587 -23.42 -14.83 -2.25
N THR A 588 -23.08 -14.66 -0.98
CA THR A 588 -24.02 -14.34 0.09
C THR A 588 -23.41 -13.31 1.03
N VAL A 589 -24.24 -12.58 1.77
CA VAL A 589 -23.78 -11.59 2.74
C VAL A 589 -24.28 -11.91 4.15
N LYS A 590 -23.55 -11.46 5.17
CA LYS A 590 -23.97 -11.46 6.56
C LYS A 590 -23.65 -10.11 7.18
N GLU A 591 -24.49 -9.62 8.06
CA GLU A 591 -24.16 -8.48 8.91
C GLU A 591 -23.51 -9.00 10.20
N ARG A 592 -22.43 -8.37 10.64
CA ARG A 592 -21.92 -8.62 11.99
C ARG A 592 -22.97 -8.18 13.03
N PRO A 593 -23.15 -8.93 14.12
CA PRO A 593 -24.18 -8.62 15.10
C PRO A 593 -24.10 -7.18 15.59
N VAL A 594 -25.24 -6.48 15.56
CA VAL A 594 -25.40 -5.13 16.09
C VAL A 594 -26.15 -5.22 17.42
N GLU A 595 -25.55 -4.71 18.48
CA GLU A 595 -26.15 -4.78 19.82
C GLU A 595 -27.50 -4.07 19.87
N GLY A 596 -28.48 -4.73 20.44
CA GLY A 596 -29.87 -4.20 20.54
C GLY A 596 -30.72 -4.39 19.29
N TYR A 597 -30.22 -5.10 18.26
CA TYR A 597 -30.96 -5.36 17.03
C TYR A 597 -30.99 -6.83 16.64
N THR A 598 -32.03 -7.20 15.92
CA THR A 598 -32.11 -8.44 15.15
C THR A 598 -32.02 -8.13 13.67
N THR A 599 -31.17 -8.89 12.95
CA THR A 599 -30.90 -8.67 11.51
C THR A 599 -31.71 -9.64 10.67
N THR A 600 -32.33 -9.14 9.61
CA THR A 600 -32.90 -9.94 8.52
C THR A 600 -32.26 -9.52 7.19
N ILE A 601 -31.98 -10.50 6.32
CA ILE A 601 -31.37 -10.28 5.00
C ILE A 601 -32.28 -10.88 3.95
N ALA A 602 -32.62 -10.10 2.95
CA ALA A 602 -33.44 -10.49 1.80
C ALA A 602 -32.70 -10.17 0.49
N GLY A 603 -33.09 -10.83 -0.59
CA GLY A 603 -32.47 -10.66 -1.91
C GLY A 603 -31.40 -11.72 -2.19
N ASP A 604 -30.67 -11.53 -3.28
CA ASP A 604 -29.62 -12.42 -3.76
C ASP A 604 -28.53 -11.60 -4.49
N ALA A 605 -27.48 -12.30 -4.94
CA ALA A 605 -26.35 -11.65 -5.61
C ALA A 605 -26.74 -10.93 -6.93
N SER A 606 -27.82 -11.35 -7.60
CA SER A 606 -28.24 -10.77 -8.87
C SER A 606 -29.14 -9.54 -8.71
N SER A 607 -29.94 -9.53 -7.64
CA SER A 607 -30.90 -8.45 -7.34
C SER A 607 -30.37 -7.46 -6.28
N GLY A 608 -29.26 -7.80 -5.65
CA GLY A 608 -28.71 -7.12 -4.48
C GLY A 608 -29.33 -7.62 -3.17
N PHE A 609 -28.67 -7.34 -2.06
CA PHE A 609 -29.13 -7.71 -0.72
C PHE A 609 -29.71 -6.51 0.02
N ALA A 610 -30.81 -6.73 0.71
CA ALA A 610 -31.43 -5.76 1.61
C ALA A 610 -31.31 -6.27 3.04
N ILE A 611 -30.57 -5.55 3.87
CA ILE A 611 -30.37 -5.84 5.29
C ILE A 611 -31.28 -4.93 6.12
N THR A 612 -32.11 -5.50 6.99
CA THR A 612 -32.96 -4.73 7.90
C THR A 612 -32.62 -5.10 9.33
N ASN A 613 -32.33 -4.09 10.14
CA ASN A 613 -32.19 -4.23 11.59
C ASN A 613 -33.44 -3.74 12.30
N THR A 614 -34.05 -4.64 13.03
CA THR A 614 -35.21 -4.33 13.89
C THR A 614 -34.76 -4.27 15.33
N VAL A 615 -35.10 -3.18 16.04
CA VAL A 615 -34.70 -3.02 17.44
C VAL A 615 -35.34 -4.10 18.32
N THR A 616 -34.53 -4.74 19.17
CA THR A 616 -35.05 -5.71 20.13
C THR A 616 -35.68 -4.97 21.32
N THR A 617 -36.95 -5.26 21.59
CA THR A 617 -37.72 -4.62 22.69
C THR A 617 -37.34 -5.11 24.08
N THR A 618 -36.37 -6.00 24.21
CA THR A 618 -35.90 -6.52 25.51
C THR A 618 -34.77 -5.60 26.02
N PRO A 619 -34.95 -4.98 27.21
CA PRO A 619 -33.86 -4.26 27.86
C PRO A 619 -32.70 -5.22 28.12
N PRO A 620 -31.43 -4.81 27.99
CA PRO A 620 -30.31 -5.67 28.34
C PRO A 620 -30.45 -6.09 29.81
N THR A 621 -30.41 -7.40 30.04
CA THR A 621 -30.34 -7.95 31.40
C THR A 621 -29.02 -7.44 32.00
N PRO A 622 -29.03 -6.82 33.20
CA PRO A 622 -27.78 -6.40 33.82
C PRO A 622 -26.85 -7.60 33.98
N PRO A 623 -25.55 -7.43 33.73
CA PRO A 623 -24.62 -8.52 33.91
C PRO A 623 -24.73 -9.07 35.34
N THR A 624 -25.07 -10.33 35.45
CA THR A 624 -25.04 -11.07 36.71
C THR A 624 -23.57 -11.09 37.14
N THR A 625 -23.26 -10.41 38.21
CA THR A 625 -21.96 -10.49 38.88
C THR A 625 -21.81 -11.92 39.39
N GLU A 626 -21.16 -12.77 38.63
CA GLU A 626 -20.62 -14.02 39.14
C GLU A 626 -19.43 -13.71 40.04
N GLU A 627 -19.60 -14.08 41.32
CA GLU A 627 -18.54 -14.07 42.33
C GLU A 627 -17.42 -15.02 41.88
N PRO A 628 -16.13 -14.61 41.89
CA PRO A 628 -15.03 -15.46 41.41
C PRO A 628 -14.89 -16.70 42.29
N PRO A 629 -14.75 -17.89 41.73
CA PRO A 629 -14.55 -19.12 42.49
C PRO A 629 -13.20 -19.09 43.23
N LYS A 630 -13.24 -19.47 44.47
CA LYS A 630 -12.13 -19.63 45.41
C LYS A 630 -11.09 -20.62 44.88
N PRO A 631 -9.79 -20.35 44.94
CA PRO A 631 -8.78 -21.20 44.38
C PRO A 631 -8.66 -22.54 45.15
N THR A 632 -8.81 -23.64 44.46
CA THR A 632 -8.45 -24.98 44.94
C THR A 632 -7.07 -25.38 44.35
N THR A 633 -6.19 -25.60 45.29
CA THR A 633 -4.98 -26.48 45.30
C THR A 633 -4.28 -26.87 44.01
N LYS A 634 -3.06 -26.46 43.96
CA LYS A 634 -1.89 -26.78 43.15
C LYS A 634 -1.75 -28.29 42.83
N PRO A 635 -1.49 -28.67 41.56
CA PRO A 635 -0.84 -29.91 41.26
C PRO A 635 0.68 -29.72 41.05
N SER A 636 1.35 -30.77 41.42
CA SER A 636 2.76 -31.06 41.45
C SER A 636 3.51 -30.88 40.13
N ARG A 637 4.76 -30.42 40.30
CA ARG A 637 5.85 -30.26 39.36
C ARG A 637 6.09 -31.52 38.49
N ALA A 638 5.87 -31.43 37.20
CA ALA A 638 6.37 -32.38 36.22
C ALA A 638 7.74 -31.95 35.69
N THR A 639 8.67 -32.87 35.71
CA THR A 639 10.05 -32.74 35.29
C THR A 639 10.18 -32.45 33.79
N VAL A 640 10.86 -31.36 33.46
CA VAL A 640 11.26 -30.99 32.11
C VAL A 640 12.27 -32.02 31.59
N ARG A 641 11.91 -32.76 30.55
CA ARG A 641 12.88 -33.52 29.74
C ARG A 641 13.57 -32.54 28.79
N LYS A 642 14.89 -32.51 28.85
CA LYS A 642 15.77 -31.86 27.89
C LYS A 642 15.57 -32.51 26.49
N SER A 643 15.18 -31.70 25.51
CA SER A 643 15.24 -32.11 24.10
C SER A 643 16.68 -32.14 23.59
N PRO A 644 17.03 -33.08 22.71
CA PRO A 644 18.36 -33.16 22.13
C PRO A 644 18.63 -31.99 21.17
N ALA A 645 19.90 -31.58 21.11
CA ALA A 645 20.37 -30.55 20.19
C ALA A 645 20.18 -30.97 18.74
N LEU A 646 19.69 -30.04 17.91
CA LEU A 646 19.57 -30.17 16.46
C LEU A 646 20.98 -30.24 15.82
N PRO A 647 21.19 -31.06 14.78
CA PRO A 647 22.41 -31.04 14.02
C PRO A 647 22.52 -29.77 13.19
N GLN A 648 23.66 -29.12 13.27
CA GLN A 648 24.05 -28.05 12.35
C GLN A 648 24.35 -28.70 10.99
N THR A 649 23.53 -28.43 10.00
CA THR A 649 23.92 -28.50 8.60
C THR A 649 23.55 -27.18 7.95
N GLY A 650 24.55 -26.64 7.25
CA GLY A 650 24.62 -25.27 6.79
C GLY A 650 23.59 -24.86 5.79
N ASP A 651 23.51 -23.53 5.74
CA ASP A 651 23.04 -22.70 4.65
C ASP A 651 21.61 -22.92 4.18
N GLU A 652 20.72 -22.20 4.82
CA GLU A 652 19.76 -21.27 4.25
C GLU A 652 18.90 -20.73 5.38
N ALA A 653 19.26 -19.53 5.83
CA ALA A 653 18.54 -18.85 6.89
C ALA A 653 17.20 -18.29 6.35
N PHE A 654 16.11 -18.57 7.03
CA PHE A 654 14.83 -17.91 6.80
C PHE A 654 14.93 -16.41 6.91
N PRO A 655 14.11 -15.65 6.17
CA PRO A 655 13.99 -14.23 6.42
C PRO A 655 13.47 -14.00 7.84
N PRO A 656 14.14 -13.17 8.62
CA PRO A 656 13.70 -12.82 9.97
C PRO A 656 12.29 -12.19 10.02
N ILE A 657 11.75 -11.78 8.88
CA ILE A 657 10.45 -11.13 8.73
C ILE A 657 9.28 -12.03 9.19
N ALA A 658 9.32 -13.33 8.89
CA ALA A 658 8.25 -14.25 9.30
C ALA A 658 8.27 -14.54 10.81
N PHE A 659 9.45 -14.54 11.44
CA PHE A 659 9.59 -14.78 12.88
C PHE A 659 9.46 -13.52 13.73
N ALA A 660 9.89 -12.36 13.22
CA ALA A 660 9.75 -11.11 13.94
C ALA A 660 8.29 -10.67 14.09
N GLY A 661 7.44 -10.95 13.10
CA GLY A 661 6.00 -10.73 13.21
C GLY A 661 5.36 -11.48 14.38
N ILE A 662 5.76 -12.74 14.61
CA ILE A 662 5.22 -13.57 15.70
C ILE A 662 5.73 -13.10 17.08
N ALA A 663 7.00 -12.75 17.19
CA ALA A 663 7.57 -12.27 18.46
C ALA A 663 7.06 -10.88 18.84
N LEU A 664 6.79 -10.02 17.84
CA LEU A 664 6.30 -8.66 18.06
C LEU A 664 4.82 -8.65 18.49
N VAL A 665 3.99 -9.51 17.89
CA VAL A 665 2.58 -9.64 18.27
C VAL A 665 2.45 -10.10 19.73
N LEU A 666 3.31 -10.99 20.20
CA LEU A 666 3.32 -11.40 21.60
C LEU A 666 3.85 -10.30 22.55
N GLY A 667 4.77 -9.45 22.08
CA GLY A 667 5.28 -8.31 22.84
C GLY A 667 4.30 -7.15 22.94
N THR A 668 3.59 -6.84 21.86
CA THR A 668 2.62 -5.72 21.80
C THR A 668 1.32 -6.02 22.55
N ILE A 669 0.87 -7.28 22.60
CA ILE A 669 -0.31 -7.67 23.42
C ILE A 669 -0.02 -7.39 24.92
N GLY A 670 1.21 -7.58 25.38
CA GLY A 670 1.62 -7.27 26.75
C GLY A 670 1.64 -5.77 27.07
N VAL A 671 1.87 -4.91 26.10
CA VAL A 671 2.00 -3.45 26.28
C VAL A 671 0.65 -2.74 26.08
N VAL A 672 -0.17 -3.15 25.12
CA VAL A 672 -1.49 -2.52 24.88
C VAL A 672 -2.46 -2.77 26.04
N THR A 673 -2.37 -3.92 26.72
CA THR A 673 -3.19 -4.16 27.92
C THR A 673 -2.76 -3.33 29.15
N ARG A 674 -1.54 -2.80 29.21
CA ARG A 674 -1.10 -1.92 30.30
C ARG A 674 -1.43 -0.43 30.08
N TYR A 675 -1.64 0.02 28.85
CA TYR A 675 -1.91 1.44 28.54
C TYR A 675 -3.40 1.81 28.50
N ARG A 676 -4.32 0.85 28.61
CA ARG A 676 -5.77 1.14 28.65
C ARG A 676 -6.34 1.58 30.00
N TRP A 677 -5.50 1.72 31.04
CA TRP A 677 -5.91 2.09 32.41
C TRP A 677 -5.36 3.42 32.91
N SER A 678 -4.88 4.28 32.06
CA SER A 678 -4.42 5.62 32.49
C SER A 678 -4.72 6.73 31.46
N LEU A 679 -5.96 6.81 30.99
CA LEU A 679 -6.57 8.03 30.46
C LEU A 679 -8.07 7.97 30.70
#